data_8e187902671645b4ef26068e77abfa3c
#
_entry.id   8e187902671645b4ef26068e77abfa3c
#
_cell.length_a   1.000
_cell.length_b   1.000
_cell.length_c   1.000
_cell.angle_alpha   90.00
_cell.angle_beta   90.00
_cell.angle_gamma   90.00
#
_symmetry.space_group_name_H-M   'P 1'
#
loop_
_entity.id
_entity.type
_entity.pdbx_description
1 polymer ?
#
loop_
_entity_poly.entity_id
_entity_poly.type
_entity_poly.pdbx_seq_one_letter_code
_entity_poly.pdbx_strand_id
1 'polypeptide(L)'
;MSLLRRRPLLAGGGALLVLALVAAVVAVLALRGAGAAVQEQARTLDITDGPRHDQHVRIPTRLFVPTSATTARPAPAVILAHGFGGSLDESRRDALDLARHGYVVLTYSARGFGGATGKISLDSPDYDVVDVRALVDLLARRPEVLRDAPGDPRVGMAGPSYGGGISLLAGAYDHRIDSVAASITWNSLVSTFSPQAANTADVGVFKSGWASLFFGLGSTTLTPGGSATAGGTSGAAAPVCPGFVPEVCAAYADAQAAGRLTPSGAATLARSSVASVIGRLKAPTLLMQGQNDTLFPLGQARSTADALRRAGVPTKEVWLAGGHDGGFSDETNRVRSLTRTWFDRWLGRDARVATGAGFEAARTGSSTLALDPARRIPTQTMALEGTKPAVNPPGGQPASLSGFPGLGAISSFAPQLSADLPGQAATFDGPTLTKPMDLLGTPTATVRLTSTSGEAVLFAKLVDVSADGSTSLPYSQIAPLRVSRLPLAGAGRTVQVTLPALTHRFGIGHHVRLTFASTDLAYAGSRTPALYTVAGGAGTGLVLPLSPVPPGGGLAPLALAALGLLAVLLLGAAVALLRARRMRRDTATARVAADSVAARSRPVEIRGLTKAYGGRTVVDKLDITVESGQVVGLLGPNGAGKTTALRMLLGLVLPDAGGSSLFGTPVRPGSPALSRVGAFIEGTGFVPQATGRQNLRDFWEAGGLPWAQAHSEAALAVAGLGDAVDRPVRTYSQGMRQRLALAQAMLGEPDLVILDEPTNGLDPPQIVEVRRVIRELSARGTTVLLSSHLLAEVEQVCTHVVVMARGKLVTTGTVAEVIGADRAVHVELPTGDAQRAAAVAREVPGVTSVEPDPTGLVVELDADAGADRADLVAALVGAGVRVSAATPRRALEQAFLELVSDGGAGGVGGAAGSGAEAADAGDGEPGATPAEPAVVGASRAVR
;
A
#
# COMPACT_ATOMS: atom_id res chain seq x y z
N MET A 1 12.55 -68.36 20.32
CA MET A 1 12.18 -67.04 20.86
C MET A 1 13.40 -66.17 21.06
N SER A 2 14.06 -65.71 20.02
CA SER A 2 15.18 -64.76 20.15
C SER A 2 15.60 -64.10 18.80
N LEU A 3 14.65 -63.48 18.07
CA LEU A 3 14.99 -62.78 16.81
C LEU A 3 14.12 -61.52 16.54
N LEU A 4 13.56 -60.87 17.58
CA LEU A 4 12.67 -59.69 17.41
C LEU A 4 13.10 -58.46 18.25
N ARG A 5 14.40 -58.26 18.54
CA ARG A 5 14.89 -57.11 19.31
C ARG A 5 15.96 -56.23 18.65
N ARG A 6 15.98 -56.12 17.32
CA ARG A 6 16.97 -55.23 16.64
C ARG A 6 16.37 -54.38 15.51
N ARG A 7 15.31 -53.59 15.72
CA ARG A 7 14.83 -52.67 14.71
C ARG A 7 14.31 -51.28 15.21
N PRO A 8 14.80 -50.67 16.29
CA PRO A 8 14.52 -49.23 16.48
C PRO A 8 15.67 -48.30 16.03
N LEU A 9 16.87 -48.79 15.72
CA LEU A 9 18.03 -47.94 15.40
C LEU A 9 18.09 -47.44 13.94
N LEU A 10 17.43 -48.11 13.00
CA LEU A 10 17.43 -47.68 11.58
C LEU A 10 16.37 -46.62 11.26
N ALA A 11 15.30 -46.53 12.03
CA ALA A 11 14.28 -45.48 11.83
C ALA A 11 14.70 -44.13 12.42
N GLY A 12 15.56 -44.13 13.45
CA GLY A 12 16.13 -42.89 14.03
C GLY A 12 17.20 -42.24 13.15
N GLY A 13 18.02 -43.08 12.46
CA GLY A 13 19.09 -42.59 11.57
C GLY A 13 18.56 -41.89 10.33
N GLY A 14 17.46 -42.42 9.73
CA GLY A 14 16.83 -41.79 8.56
C GLY A 14 16.20 -40.42 8.89
N ALA A 15 15.55 -40.32 10.06
CA ALA A 15 14.93 -39.07 10.48
C ALA A 15 15.99 -37.98 10.84
N LEU A 16 17.09 -38.40 11.45
CA LEU A 16 18.23 -37.51 11.75
C LEU A 16 18.95 -37.06 10.45
N LEU A 17 19.07 -37.95 9.46
CA LEU A 17 19.69 -37.57 8.18
C LEU A 17 18.80 -36.59 7.39
N VAL A 18 17.48 -36.77 7.39
CA VAL A 18 16.53 -35.85 6.76
C VAL A 18 16.53 -34.51 7.50
N LEU A 19 16.55 -34.50 8.84
CA LEU A 19 16.64 -33.29 9.63
C LEU A 19 17.97 -32.57 9.40
N ALA A 20 19.09 -33.30 9.30
CA ALA A 20 20.39 -32.74 8.99
C ALA A 20 20.42 -32.16 7.56
N LEU A 21 19.79 -32.84 6.59
CA LEU A 21 19.68 -32.36 5.21
C LEU A 21 18.78 -31.11 5.13
N VAL A 22 17.64 -31.10 5.82
CA VAL A 22 16.75 -29.93 5.92
C VAL A 22 17.47 -28.78 6.65
N ALA A 23 18.16 -29.06 7.74
CA ALA A 23 18.96 -28.05 8.44
C ALA A 23 20.10 -27.50 7.57
N ALA A 24 20.78 -28.35 6.80
CA ALA A 24 21.80 -27.95 5.83
C ALA A 24 21.22 -27.10 4.70
N VAL A 25 20.06 -27.51 4.15
CA VAL A 25 19.34 -26.72 3.12
C VAL A 25 18.85 -25.40 3.70
N VAL A 26 18.29 -25.39 4.91
CA VAL A 26 17.89 -24.16 5.61
C VAL A 26 19.09 -23.27 5.93
N ALA A 27 20.24 -23.86 6.36
CA ALA A 27 21.47 -23.11 6.60
C ALA A 27 22.06 -22.56 5.28
N VAL A 28 22.02 -23.33 4.19
CA VAL A 28 22.45 -22.85 2.87
C VAL A 28 21.51 -21.79 2.33
N LEU A 29 20.21 -21.90 2.55
CA LEU A 29 19.21 -20.87 2.19
C LEU A 29 19.36 -19.62 3.10
N ALA A 30 19.62 -19.79 4.38
CA ALA A 30 19.89 -18.69 5.30
C ALA A 30 21.21 -17.97 5.01
N LEU A 31 22.27 -18.73 4.65
CA LEU A 31 23.55 -18.17 4.21
C LEU A 31 23.45 -17.49 2.84
N ARG A 32 22.56 -17.96 1.95
CA ARG A 32 22.24 -17.28 0.69
C ARG A 32 21.31 -16.08 0.87
N GLY A 33 20.54 -16.01 1.95
CA GLY A 33 19.67 -14.89 2.29
C GLY A 33 20.33 -13.76 3.07
N ALA A 34 21.51 -13.97 3.63
CA ALA A 34 22.33 -12.92 4.23
C ALA A 34 23.06 -12.17 3.11
N GLY A 35 22.34 -11.27 2.39
CA GLY A 35 22.93 -10.37 1.41
C GLY A 35 24.12 -9.62 2.01
N ALA A 36 25.14 -9.31 1.19
CA ALA A 36 26.31 -8.55 1.61
C ALA A 36 25.89 -7.26 2.36
N ALA A 37 26.57 -6.92 3.42
CA ALA A 37 26.41 -5.62 4.06
C ALA A 37 26.72 -4.53 3.03
N VAL A 38 25.93 -3.45 3.03
CA VAL A 38 26.03 -2.37 2.03
C VAL A 38 26.42 -1.09 2.75
N GLN A 39 27.44 -0.43 2.23
CA GLN A 39 27.85 0.92 2.67
C GLN A 39 27.19 1.96 1.79
N GLU A 40 26.56 2.96 2.39
CA GLU A 40 25.93 4.09 1.68
C GLU A 40 26.85 5.32 1.78
N GLN A 41 27.13 5.96 0.64
CA GLN A 41 27.99 7.14 0.56
C GLN A 41 27.23 8.24 -0.21
N ALA A 42 26.84 9.31 0.46
CA ALA A 42 26.24 10.47 -0.18
C ALA A 42 27.32 11.42 -0.72
N ARG A 43 27.06 11.99 -1.91
CA ARG A 43 27.92 12.97 -2.54
C ARG A 43 27.09 13.88 -3.46
N THR A 44 27.48 15.13 -3.58
CA THR A 44 26.94 16.03 -4.61
C THR A 44 28.00 16.22 -5.69
N LEU A 45 27.61 16.09 -6.97
CA LEU A 45 28.46 16.38 -8.10
C LEU A 45 28.16 17.79 -8.61
N ASP A 46 29.21 18.56 -8.90
CA ASP A 46 29.13 19.80 -9.62
C ASP A 46 29.42 19.50 -11.10
N ILE A 47 28.47 19.80 -11.96
CA ILE A 47 28.50 19.50 -13.39
C ILE A 47 28.35 20.82 -14.16
N THR A 48 29.10 20.95 -15.22
CA THR A 48 28.95 22.04 -16.18
C THR A 48 28.35 21.51 -17.49
N ASP A 49 27.21 22.04 -17.89
CA ASP A 49 26.43 21.58 -19.03
C ASP A 49 25.72 22.71 -19.79
N GLY A 50 24.67 22.35 -20.52
CA GLY A 50 23.92 23.23 -21.41
C GLY A 50 24.52 23.33 -22.81
N PRO A 51 23.76 23.89 -23.75
CA PRO A 51 24.19 23.99 -25.17
C PRO A 51 25.50 24.74 -25.40
N ARG A 52 25.91 25.60 -24.46
CA ARG A 52 27.15 26.39 -24.49
C ARG A 52 28.18 25.94 -23.45
N HIS A 53 27.87 24.90 -22.66
CA HIS A 53 28.69 24.43 -21.54
C HIS A 53 29.00 25.54 -20.53
N ASP A 54 27.99 26.37 -20.23
CA ASP A 54 28.09 27.53 -19.32
C ASP A 54 27.14 27.47 -18.11
N GLN A 55 26.43 26.35 -17.96
CA GLN A 55 25.48 26.15 -16.86
C GLN A 55 26.10 25.23 -15.82
N HIS A 56 26.05 25.66 -14.55
CA HIS A 56 26.53 24.89 -13.40
C HIS A 56 25.35 24.30 -12.64
N VAL A 57 25.35 22.97 -12.47
CA VAL A 57 24.32 22.27 -11.72
C VAL A 57 24.95 21.37 -10.67
N ARG A 58 24.24 21.24 -9.53
CA ARG A 58 24.60 20.36 -8.43
C ARG A 58 23.63 19.19 -8.41
N ILE A 59 24.17 17.99 -8.57
CA ILE A 59 23.41 16.73 -8.63
C ILE A 59 23.72 15.93 -7.39
N PRO A 60 22.78 15.82 -6.43
CA PRO A 60 22.90 14.91 -5.29
C PRO A 60 22.92 13.46 -5.76
N THR A 61 23.86 12.69 -5.20
CA THR A 61 24.04 11.27 -5.52
C THR A 61 24.18 10.45 -4.24
N ARG A 62 23.84 9.16 -4.32
CA ARG A 62 24.10 8.19 -3.26
C ARG A 62 24.63 6.90 -3.87
N LEU A 63 25.82 6.49 -3.42
CA LEU A 63 26.47 5.28 -3.85
C LEU A 63 26.27 4.19 -2.79
N PHE A 64 25.87 3.01 -3.24
CA PHE A 64 25.68 1.80 -2.46
C PHE A 64 26.75 0.80 -2.84
N VAL A 65 27.70 0.56 -1.94
CA VAL A 65 28.84 -0.33 -2.17
C VAL A 65 28.67 -1.58 -1.32
N PRO A 66 28.46 -2.76 -1.93
CA PRO A 66 28.44 -4.00 -1.16
C PRO A 66 29.84 -4.31 -0.62
N THR A 67 29.92 -4.86 0.58
CA THR A 67 31.21 -5.23 1.20
C THR A 67 31.99 -6.29 0.40
N SER A 68 31.33 -6.98 -0.52
CA SER A 68 31.96 -7.90 -1.47
C SER A 68 32.72 -7.20 -2.61
N ALA A 69 32.38 -5.93 -2.92
CA ALA A 69 33.05 -5.15 -3.94
C ALA A 69 34.24 -4.40 -3.33
N THR A 70 35.43 -4.75 -3.75
CA THR A 70 36.70 -4.17 -3.26
C THR A 70 37.62 -3.86 -4.44
N THR A 71 38.72 -3.15 -4.22
CA THR A 71 39.73 -2.96 -5.24
C THR A 71 40.28 -4.27 -5.82
N ALA A 72 40.38 -5.31 -4.97
CA ALA A 72 40.84 -6.64 -5.39
C ALA A 72 39.75 -7.47 -6.07
N ARG A 73 38.48 -7.13 -5.85
CA ARG A 73 37.29 -7.80 -6.44
C ARG A 73 36.28 -6.72 -6.84
N PRO A 74 36.54 -5.98 -7.88
CA PRO A 74 35.62 -4.96 -8.36
C PRO A 74 34.36 -5.61 -8.90
N ALA A 75 33.22 -4.90 -8.76
CA ALA A 75 31.90 -5.35 -9.21
C ALA A 75 31.34 -4.46 -10.33
N PRO A 76 30.48 -4.99 -11.21
CA PRO A 76 29.73 -4.16 -12.15
C PRO A 76 28.90 -3.11 -11.42
N ALA A 77 28.66 -1.98 -12.06
CA ALA A 77 27.87 -0.90 -11.50
C ALA A 77 26.50 -0.77 -12.16
N VAL A 78 25.54 -0.19 -11.45
CA VAL A 78 24.20 0.14 -11.97
C VAL A 78 23.87 1.57 -11.57
N ILE A 79 23.42 2.39 -12.52
CA ILE A 79 22.82 3.70 -12.26
C ILE A 79 21.31 3.54 -12.25
N LEU A 80 20.65 3.96 -11.16
CA LEU A 80 19.20 3.99 -11.05
C LEU A 80 18.71 5.43 -11.15
N ALA A 81 17.83 5.67 -12.10
CA ALA A 81 17.17 6.93 -12.35
C ALA A 81 15.72 6.88 -11.85
N HIS A 82 15.27 7.94 -11.18
CA HIS A 82 13.90 8.05 -10.67
C HIS A 82 12.91 8.56 -11.71
N GLY A 83 11.60 8.43 -11.45
CA GLY A 83 10.53 8.99 -12.27
C GLY A 83 10.41 10.52 -12.13
N PHE A 84 9.55 11.14 -12.95
CA PHE A 84 9.28 12.58 -12.90
C PHE A 84 8.78 12.99 -11.52
N GLY A 85 9.34 14.04 -10.93
CA GLY A 85 9.00 14.51 -9.59
C GLY A 85 9.67 13.76 -8.44
N GLY A 86 10.42 12.69 -8.72
CA GLY A 86 11.08 11.85 -7.73
C GLY A 86 12.41 12.40 -7.20
N SER A 87 13.15 11.52 -6.54
CA SER A 87 14.49 11.82 -5.99
C SER A 87 15.33 10.55 -5.90
N LEU A 88 16.60 10.72 -5.53
CA LEU A 88 17.51 9.60 -5.28
C LEU A 88 17.00 8.61 -4.20
N ASP A 89 16.12 9.06 -3.32
CA ASP A 89 15.58 8.22 -2.24
C ASP A 89 14.48 7.27 -2.71
N GLU A 90 13.76 7.61 -3.78
CA GLU A 90 12.74 6.75 -4.39
C GLU A 90 13.33 5.41 -4.81
N SER A 91 14.53 5.42 -5.40
CA SER A 91 15.22 4.22 -5.86
C SER A 91 16.02 3.50 -4.78
N ARG A 92 16.02 3.98 -3.51
CA ARG A 92 16.87 3.44 -2.44
C ARG A 92 16.63 1.97 -2.16
N ARG A 93 15.37 1.53 -2.21
CA ARG A 93 15.02 0.12 -1.96
C ARG A 93 15.56 -0.81 -3.06
N ASP A 94 15.47 -0.38 -4.30
CA ASP A 94 15.97 -1.13 -5.46
C ASP A 94 17.49 -1.11 -5.50
N ALA A 95 18.10 0.01 -5.11
CA ALA A 95 19.55 0.13 -4.97
C ALA A 95 20.11 -0.84 -3.93
N LEU A 96 19.47 -0.94 -2.76
CA LEU A 96 19.85 -1.90 -1.73
C LEU A 96 19.67 -3.35 -2.18
N ASP A 97 18.60 -3.66 -2.93
CA ASP A 97 18.38 -5.00 -3.48
C ASP A 97 19.52 -5.39 -4.43
N LEU A 98 19.83 -4.56 -5.42
CA LEU A 98 20.92 -4.79 -6.36
C LEU A 98 22.29 -4.83 -5.68
N ALA A 99 22.55 -3.95 -4.71
CA ALA A 99 23.80 -3.94 -3.98
C ALA A 99 24.01 -5.22 -3.17
N ARG A 100 22.97 -5.74 -2.52
CA ARG A 100 23.02 -7.05 -1.83
C ARG A 100 23.27 -8.22 -2.77
N HIS A 101 22.94 -8.05 -4.07
CA HIS A 101 23.25 -9.04 -5.12
C HIS A 101 24.63 -8.81 -5.77
N GLY A 102 25.43 -7.88 -5.25
CA GLY A 102 26.82 -7.73 -5.64
C GLY A 102 27.11 -6.63 -6.66
N TYR A 103 26.15 -5.75 -6.97
CA TYR A 103 26.39 -4.58 -7.82
C TYR A 103 26.80 -3.37 -6.99
N VAL A 104 27.69 -2.52 -7.52
CA VAL A 104 27.85 -1.15 -7.03
C VAL A 104 26.72 -0.31 -7.60
N VAL A 105 25.88 0.33 -6.77
CA VAL A 105 24.70 1.03 -7.29
C VAL A 105 24.80 2.52 -6.99
N LEU A 106 24.51 3.35 -8.00
CA LEU A 106 24.46 4.78 -7.88
C LEU A 106 23.04 5.28 -8.13
N THR A 107 22.46 5.96 -7.15
CA THR A 107 21.21 6.74 -7.34
C THR A 107 21.54 8.22 -7.40
N TYR A 108 20.71 9.01 -8.07
CA TYR A 108 20.90 10.46 -8.18
C TYR A 108 19.54 11.15 -8.27
N SER A 109 19.49 12.41 -7.88
CA SER A 109 18.33 13.28 -8.17
C SER A 109 18.60 14.01 -9.49
N ALA A 110 17.74 13.81 -10.47
CA ALA A 110 17.84 14.50 -11.76
C ALA A 110 17.62 16.01 -11.59
N ARG A 111 18.18 16.79 -12.51
CA ARG A 111 18.08 18.26 -12.49
C ARG A 111 16.64 18.76 -12.35
N GLY A 112 16.43 19.76 -11.49
CA GLY A 112 15.12 20.30 -11.19
C GLY A 112 14.27 19.44 -10.22
N PHE A 113 14.84 18.34 -9.69
CA PHE A 113 14.14 17.43 -8.76
C PHE A 113 14.98 17.13 -7.52
N GLY A 114 14.35 16.76 -6.43
CA GLY A 114 14.97 16.12 -5.26
C GLY A 114 16.20 16.82 -4.68
N GLY A 115 16.24 18.14 -4.67
CA GLY A 115 17.37 18.93 -4.18
C GLY A 115 18.50 19.15 -5.19
N ALA A 116 18.41 18.62 -6.42
CA ALA A 116 19.28 18.98 -7.51
C ALA A 116 18.96 20.40 -8.00
N THR A 117 20.00 21.15 -8.40
CA THR A 117 19.81 22.45 -9.05
C THR A 117 19.57 22.28 -10.54
N GLY A 118 19.38 23.39 -11.26
CA GLY A 118 19.06 23.40 -12.69
C GLY A 118 17.55 23.34 -12.95
N LYS A 119 17.19 23.10 -14.21
CA LYS A 119 15.80 23.09 -14.68
C LYS A 119 15.49 21.79 -15.40
N ILE A 120 14.24 21.38 -15.39
CA ILE A 120 13.72 20.19 -16.07
C ILE A 120 13.83 20.39 -17.57
N SER A 121 14.54 19.51 -18.27
CA SER A 121 14.82 19.58 -19.71
C SER A 121 14.24 18.40 -20.50
N LEU A 122 13.43 17.54 -19.89
CA LEU A 122 12.81 16.36 -20.48
C LEU A 122 13.83 15.37 -21.07
N ASP A 123 14.86 15.01 -20.31
CA ASP A 123 15.93 14.11 -20.74
C ASP A 123 16.73 14.60 -21.96
N SER A 124 16.90 15.90 -22.07
CA SER A 124 17.59 16.49 -23.18
C SER A 124 19.07 16.06 -23.29
N PRO A 125 19.59 15.79 -24.51
CA PRO A 125 20.97 15.42 -24.68
C PRO A 125 21.99 16.51 -24.27
N ASP A 126 21.58 17.78 -24.24
CA ASP A 126 22.45 18.90 -23.86
C ASP A 126 22.52 19.12 -22.35
N TYR A 127 21.68 18.45 -21.60
CA TYR A 127 21.54 18.62 -20.16
C TYR A 127 21.59 17.26 -19.43
N ASP A 128 20.47 16.53 -19.35
CA ASP A 128 20.35 15.30 -18.56
C ASP A 128 21.33 14.20 -18.99
N VAL A 129 21.60 14.06 -20.31
CA VAL A 129 22.58 13.09 -20.80
C VAL A 129 24.01 13.48 -20.39
N VAL A 130 24.32 14.77 -20.31
CA VAL A 130 25.62 15.26 -19.82
C VAL A 130 25.77 14.92 -18.32
N ASP A 131 24.69 15.09 -17.56
CA ASP A 131 24.68 14.68 -16.13
C ASP A 131 25.00 13.20 -16.00
N VAL A 132 24.32 12.32 -16.77
CA VAL A 132 24.56 10.86 -16.71
C VAL A 132 26.00 10.54 -17.12
N ARG A 133 26.59 11.19 -18.10
CA ARG A 133 28.00 11.01 -18.45
C ARG A 133 28.93 11.30 -17.27
N ALA A 134 28.65 12.38 -16.52
CA ALA A 134 29.41 12.69 -15.31
C ALA A 134 29.25 11.64 -14.21
N LEU A 135 28.05 10.99 -14.11
CA LEU A 135 27.84 9.85 -13.22
C LEU A 135 28.64 8.62 -13.67
N VAL A 136 28.70 8.32 -14.96
CA VAL A 136 29.54 7.26 -15.51
C VAL A 136 31.02 7.54 -15.25
N ASP A 137 31.46 8.80 -15.39
CA ASP A 137 32.82 9.23 -15.07
C ASP A 137 33.14 9.09 -13.59
N LEU A 138 32.18 9.35 -12.72
CA LEU A 138 32.32 9.10 -11.28
C LEU A 138 32.56 7.62 -11.00
N LEU A 139 31.77 6.74 -11.63
CA LEU A 139 31.91 5.29 -11.47
C LEU A 139 33.24 4.78 -12.04
N ALA A 140 33.70 5.34 -13.18
CA ALA A 140 34.98 4.98 -13.79
C ALA A 140 36.19 5.24 -12.89
N ARG A 141 36.10 6.21 -11.98
CA ARG A 141 37.13 6.56 -10.99
C ARG A 141 37.10 5.75 -9.70
N ARG A 142 36.04 4.92 -9.50
CA ARG A 142 35.88 4.11 -8.26
C ARG A 142 36.66 2.82 -8.36
N PRO A 143 37.54 2.51 -7.38
CA PRO A 143 38.33 1.27 -7.42
C PRO A 143 37.49 0.00 -7.22
N GLU A 144 36.32 0.09 -6.60
CA GLU A 144 35.37 -1.00 -6.38
C GLU A 144 34.54 -1.33 -7.63
N VAL A 145 34.57 -0.48 -8.67
CA VAL A 145 33.81 -0.66 -9.90
C VAL A 145 34.66 -1.39 -10.92
N LEU A 146 34.09 -2.47 -11.47
CA LEU A 146 34.70 -3.22 -12.54
C LEU A 146 34.78 -2.38 -13.81
N ARG A 147 35.91 -2.42 -14.51
CA ARG A 147 36.16 -1.70 -15.74
C ARG A 147 36.51 -2.66 -16.87
N ASP A 148 35.97 -2.42 -18.06
CA ASP A 148 36.30 -3.16 -19.26
C ASP A 148 37.56 -2.57 -19.96
N ALA A 149 37.81 -1.25 -19.79
CA ALA A 149 39.01 -0.53 -20.22
C ALA A 149 39.29 0.67 -19.30
N PRO A 150 40.43 1.33 -19.37
CA PRO A 150 40.68 2.59 -18.68
C PRO A 150 39.63 3.64 -19.02
N GLY A 151 38.93 4.14 -17.99
CA GLY A 151 37.85 5.11 -18.15
C GLY A 151 36.48 4.53 -18.57
N ASP A 152 36.41 3.20 -18.75
CA ASP A 152 35.21 2.49 -19.21
C ASP A 152 34.72 1.53 -18.10
N PRO A 153 33.82 2.02 -17.23
CA PRO A 153 33.27 1.20 -16.18
C PRO A 153 32.22 0.24 -16.78
N ARG A 154 32.18 -1.01 -16.33
CA ARG A 154 31.06 -1.91 -16.66
C ARG A 154 29.79 -1.45 -15.94
N VAL A 155 28.91 -0.77 -16.68
CA VAL A 155 27.76 -0.10 -16.08
C VAL A 155 26.47 -0.38 -16.83
N GLY A 156 25.41 -0.68 -16.06
CA GLY A 156 24.03 -0.72 -16.54
C GLY A 156 23.25 0.49 -16.07
N MET A 157 22.14 0.76 -16.74
CA MET A 157 21.23 1.83 -16.33
C MET A 157 19.79 1.35 -16.30
N ALA A 158 19.03 1.74 -15.27
CA ALA A 158 17.63 1.39 -15.17
C ALA A 158 16.80 2.52 -14.53
N GLY A 159 15.53 2.56 -14.91
CA GLY A 159 14.56 3.47 -14.27
C GLY A 159 13.17 3.36 -14.87
N PRO A 160 12.15 3.83 -14.12
CA PRO A 160 10.78 3.97 -14.60
C PRO A 160 10.54 5.35 -15.18
N SER A 161 9.60 5.46 -16.12
CA SER A 161 9.06 6.72 -16.65
C SER A 161 10.18 7.66 -17.14
N TYR A 162 10.35 8.83 -16.53
CA TYR A 162 11.46 9.76 -16.79
C TYR A 162 12.82 9.05 -16.67
N GLY A 163 13.03 8.26 -15.62
CA GLY A 163 14.24 7.45 -15.47
C GLY A 163 14.42 6.39 -16.55
N GLY A 164 13.35 5.90 -17.15
CA GLY A 164 13.41 4.98 -18.29
C GLY A 164 13.84 5.68 -19.58
N GLY A 165 13.33 6.90 -19.82
CA GLY A 165 13.69 7.75 -20.95
C GLY A 165 15.16 8.08 -20.95
N ILE A 166 15.67 8.61 -19.83
CA ILE A 166 17.09 8.91 -19.72
C ILE A 166 17.98 7.67 -19.82
N SER A 167 17.52 6.50 -19.32
CA SER A 167 18.29 5.25 -19.45
C SER A 167 18.51 4.85 -20.92
N LEU A 168 17.48 4.97 -21.75
CA LEU A 168 17.55 4.68 -23.17
C LEU A 168 18.38 5.73 -23.93
N LEU A 169 18.17 7.02 -23.64
CA LEU A 169 18.89 8.12 -24.26
C LEU A 169 20.38 8.08 -23.91
N ALA A 170 20.70 7.94 -22.62
CA ALA A 170 22.08 7.85 -22.17
C ALA A 170 22.80 6.66 -22.81
N GLY A 171 22.18 5.47 -22.88
CA GLY A 171 22.74 4.31 -23.57
C GLY A 171 22.94 4.50 -25.08
N ALA A 172 22.18 5.42 -25.73
CA ALA A 172 22.37 5.77 -27.13
C ALA A 172 23.48 6.81 -27.32
N TYR A 173 23.75 7.67 -26.33
CA TYR A 173 24.76 8.73 -26.41
C TYR A 173 26.10 8.38 -25.78
N ASP A 174 26.11 7.43 -24.80
CA ASP A 174 27.32 6.98 -24.13
C ASP A 174 27.45 5.45 -24.24
N HIS A 175 28.37 4.99 -25.08
CA HIS A 175 28.57 3.58 -25.38
C HIS A 175 29.21 2.79 -24.23
N ARG A 176 29.63 3.46 -23.16
CA ARG A 176 30.08 2.79 -21.91
C ARG A 176 28.91 2.20 -21.09
N ILE A 177 27.67 2.50 -21.47
CA ILE A 177 26.51 1.85 -20.86
C ILE A 177 26.29 0.50 -21.53
N ASP A 178 26.60 -0.59 -20.80
CA ASP A 178 26.62 -1.96 -21.30
C ASP A 178 25.25 -2.63 -21.35
N SER A 179 24.27 -2.17 -20.54
CA SER A 179 22.95 -2.78 -20.46
C SER A 179 21.90 -1.78 -19.97
N VAL A 180 20.70 -1.86 -20.53
CA VAL A 180 19.59 -0.96 -20.17
C VAL A 180 18.37 -1.76 -19.75
N ALA A 181 17.68 -1.32 -18.66
CA ALA A 181 16.40 -1.82 -18.26
C ALA A 181 15.43 -0.65 -18.02
N ALA A 182 14.60 -0.36 -19.01
CA ALA A 182 13.68 0.77 -19.00
C ALA A 182 12.23 0.30 -18.77
N SER A 183 11.50 0.96 -17.88
CA SER A 183 10.09 0.64 -17.62
C SER A 183 9.19 1.85 -17.78
N ILE A 184 7.96 1.61 -18.26
CA ILE A 184 6.86 2.58 -18.45
C ILE A 184 7.34 3.92 -19.04
N THR A 185 8.01 3.87 -20.20
CA THR A 185 8.66 5.03 -20.78
C THR A 185 8.34 5.20 -22.28
N TRP A 186 8.89 6.24 -22.89
CA TRP A 186 8.58 6.62 -24.25
C TRP A 186 9.63 6.19 -25.26
N ASN A 187 9.15 5.99 -26.49
CA ASN A 187 9.96 6.01 -27.70
C ASN A 187 10.05 7.43 -28.26
N SER A 188 8.89 8.12 -28.32
CA SER A 188 8.79 9.46 -28.90
C SER A 188 7.88 10.35 -28.10
N LEU A 189 8.42 11.42 -27.50
CA LEU A 189 7.61 12.45 -26.83
C LEU A 189 6.69 13.19 -27.80
N VAL A 190 7.06 13.30 -29.07
CA VAL A 190 6.20 13.89 -30.10
C VAL A 190 4.93 13.09 -30.27
N SER A 191 5.04 11.76 -30.47
CA SER A 191 3.86 10.90 -30.59
C SER A 191 3.14 10.66 -29.27
N THR A 192 3.81 10.86 -28.14
CA THR A 192 3.21 10.81 -26.81
C THR A 192 2.26 11.99 -26.58
N PHE A 193 2.74 13.21 -26.79
CA PHE A 193 1.96 14.43 -26.54
C PHE A 193 1.12 14.89 -27.74
N SER A 194 1.37 14.34 -28.92
CA SER A 194 0.58 14.60 -30.14
C SER A 194 0.33 13.28 -30.90
N PRO A 195 -0.38 12.31 -30.26
CA PRO A 195 -0.67 11.03 -30.91
C PRO A 195 -1.54 11.20 -32.13
N GLN A 196 -1.21 10.42 -33.18
CA GLN A 196 -1.94 10.37 -34.44
C GLN A 196 -2.22 8.91 -34.79
N ALA A 197 -3.46 8.49 -34.59
CA ALA A 197 -3.87 7.13 -34.87
C ALA A 197 -4.22 6.89 -36.34
N ALA A 198 -4.55 7.94 -37.10
CA ALA A 198 -4.83 7.85 -38.53
C ALA A 198 -3.53 7.75 -39.34
N ASN A 199 -3.57 6.99 -40.43
CA ASN A 199 -2.48 6.88 -41.39
C ASN A 199 -2.37 8.12 -42.32
N THR A 200 -2.36 9.31 -41.73
CA THR A 200 -2.26 10.59 -42.44
C THR A 200 -1.04 11.37 -41.97
N ALA A 201 -0.61 12.34 -42.76
CA ALA A 201 0.49 13.24 -42.43
C ALA A 201 0.05 14.41 -41.52
N ASP A 202 -1.20 14.38 -41.03
CA ASP A 202 -1.73 15.44 -40.19
C ASP A 202 -1.05 15.46 -38.84
N VAL A 203 -0.89 16.64 -38.23
CA VAL A 203 -0.42 16.79 -36.87
C VAL A 203 -1.42 16.10 -35.90
N GLY A 204 -0.94 15.31 -34.96
CA GLY A 204 -1.77 14.58 -34.03
C GLY A 204 -2.56 15.47 -33.08
N VAL A 205 -3.27 14.87 -32.18
CA VAL A 205 -4.13 15.54 -31.20
C VAL A 205 -3.35 15.78 -29.89
N PHE A 206 -3.30 17.03 -29.45
CA PHE A 206 -2.52 17.37 -28.25
C PHE A 206 -3.11 16.77 -26.99
N LYS A 207 -2.28 16.01 -26.23
CA LYS A 207 -2.63 15.37 -24.95
C LYS A 207 -2.53 16.40 -23.81
N SER A 208 -3.46 17.33 -23.78
CA SER A 208 -3.45 18.51 -22.90
C SER A 208 -3.56 18.15 -21.41
N GLY A 209 -4.32 17.11 -21.05
CA GLY A 209 -4.51 16.71 -19.67
C GLY A 209 -3.21 16.29 -18.99
N TRP A 210 -2.45 15.35 -19.59
CA TRP A 210 -1.15 14.95 -19.08
C TRP A 210 -0.11 16.08 -19.11
N ALA A 211 -0.09 16.87 -20.16
CA ALA A 211 0.81 18.01 -20.25
C ALA A 211 0.56 19.02 -19.10
N SER A 212 -0.69 19.36 -18.84
CA SER A 212 -1.06 20.26 -17.76
C SER A 212 -0.70 19.73 -16.38
N LEU A 213 -0.87 18.42 -16.15
CA LEU A 213 -0.47 17.76 -14.90
C LEU A 213 1.04 17.90 -14.66
N PHE A 214 1.88 17.58 -15.65
CA PHE A 214 3.35 17.68 -15.50
C PHE A 214 3.83 19.11 -15.31
N PHE A 215 3.25 20.08 -16.03
CA PHE A 215 3.60 21.48 -15.83
C PHE A 215 3.14 22.01 -14.47
N GLY A 216 1.99 21.55 -13.96
CA GLY A 216 1.55 21.82 -12.60
C GLY A 216 2.52 21.29 -11.55
N LEU A 217 2.90 20.01 -11.65
CA LEU A 217 3.85 19.37 -10.75
C LEU A 217 5.26 20.01 -10.81
N GLY A 218 5.78 20.27 -12.01
CA GLY A 218 7.10 20.88 -12.19
C GLY A 218 7.17 22.33 -11.70
N SER A 219 6.03 23.01 -11.57
CA SER A 219 5.98 24.38 -11.02
C SER A 219 6.01 24.41 -9.50
N THR A 220 5.59 23.32 -8.83
CA THR A 220 5.50 23.22 -7.35
C THR A 220 6.77 22.69 -6.68
N THR A 221 7.67 22.06 -7.42
CA THR A 221 8.86 21.39 -6.86
C THR A 221 9.99 22.33 -6.43
N LEU A 222 9.88 23.63 -6.66
CA LEU A 222 10.99 24.60 -6.44
C LEU A 222 10.95 25.33 -5.08
N THR A 223 9.96 25.09 -4.22
CA THR A 223 9.95 25.69 -2.87
C THR A 223 9.54 24.67 -1.80
N PRO A 224 10.44 24.27 -0.91
CA PRO A 224 10.04 23.58 0.32
C PRO A 224 9.21 24.55 1.16
N GLY A 225 7.88 24.40 1.20
CA GLY A 225 6.98 25.18 2.05
C GLY A 225 6.01 26.13 1.32
N GLY A 226 5.98 26.16 -0.01
CA GLY A 226 5.05 26.98 -0.78
C GLY A 226 3.67 26.34 -0.92
N SER A 227 2.66 26.89 -0.27
CA SER A 227 1.24 26.60 -0.46
C SER A 227 0.84 26.86 -1.90
N ALA A 228 0.25 25.86 -2.58
CA ALA A 228 -0.30 26.01 -3.93
C ALA A 228 -1.53 26.92 -3.89
N THR A 229 -1.37 28.19 -4.24
CA THR A 229 -2.50 29.06 -4.55
C THR A 229 -2.84 28.92 -6.04
N ALA A 230 -3.90 28.19 -6.33
CA ALA A 230 -4.58 28.22 -7.62
C ALA A 230 -5.27 29.59 -7.76
N GLY A 231 -4.56 30.59 -8.26
CA GLY A 231 -5.07 31.92 -8.55
C GLY A 231 -5.17 32.12 -10.06
N GLY A 232 -6.35 31.88 -10.62
CA GLY A 232 -6.66 32.29 -11.97
C GLY A 232 -6.79 33.82 -12.04
N THR A 233 -5.93 34.50 -12.78
CA THR A 233 -6.20 35.83 -13.33
C THR A 233 -5.90 35.83 -14.82
N SER A 234 -6.94 36.11 -15.59
CA SER A 234 -6.94 36.35 -16.99
C SER A 234 -6.14 37.65 -17.30
N GLY A 235 -4.91 37.47 -17.76
CA GLY A 235 -4.10 38.50 -18.33
C GLY A 235 -2.99 37.81 -19.16
N ALA A 236 -2.84 38.23 -20.43
CA ALA A 236 -1.93 37.61 -21.41
C ALA A 236 -0.44 37.82 -21.09
N ALA A 237 0.03 37.35 -19.94
CA ALA A 237 1.44 37.18 -19.67
C ALA A 237 1.81 35.73 -20.01
N ALA A 238 2.97 35.52 -20.68
CA ALA A 238 3.49 34.19 -20.99
C ALA A 238 3.51 33.34 -19.71
N PRO A 239 3.11 32.05 -19.78
CA PRO A 239 3.07 31.19 -18.61
C PRO A 239 4.46 31.12 -17.99
N VAL A 240 4.57 31.51 -16.73
CA VAL A 240 5.81 31.42 -15.97
C VAL A 240 6.00 29.94 -15.60
N CYS A 241 6.92 29.25 -16.27
CA CYS A 241 7.29 27.88 -15.98
C CYS A 241 8.68 27.83 -15.31
N PRO A 242 8.83 28.23 -14.03
CA PRO A 242 10.15 28.42 -13.43
C PRO A 242 10.97 27.13 -13.33
N GLY A 243 10.30 25.99 -13.28
CA GLY A 243 10.95 24.67 -13.13
C GLY A 243 11.47 24.06 -14.42
N PHE A 244 11.08 24.58 -15.60
CA PHE A 244 11.47 24.03 -16.89
C PHE A 244 12.48 24.92 -17.64
N VAL A 245 13.26 24.33 -18.52
CA VAL A 245 14.08 25.09 -19.46
C VAL A 245 13.18 25.88 -20.42
N PRO A 246 13.63 27.05 -20.90
CA PRO A 246 12.78 27.97 -21.68
C PRO A 246 12.12 27.35 -22.91
N GLU A 247 12.83 26.50 -23.63
CA GLU A 247 12.35 25.83 -24.85
C GLU A 247 11.22 24.84 -24.58
N VAL A 248 11.26 24.15 -23.46
CA VAL A 248 10.18 23.24 -23.02
C VAL A 248 8.95 24.03 -22.56
N CYS A 249 9.16 25.12 -21.83
CA CYS A 249 8.10 26.03 -21.44
C CYS A 249 7.39 26.65 -22.66
N ALA A 250 8.14 27.11 -23.64
CA ALA A 250 7.60 27.66 -24.89
C ALA A 250 6.82 26.60 -25.68
N ALA A 251 7.35 25.39 -25.81
CA ALA A 251 6.65 24.29 -26.50
C ALA A 251 5.28 23.96 -25.86
N TYR A 252 5.20 23.98 -24.51
CA TYR A 252 3.95 23.80 -23.82
C TYR A 252 2.97 24.96 -24.05
N ALA A 253 3.44 26.20 -23.86
CA ALA A 253 2.61 27.39 -24.02
C ALA A 253 2.00 27.48 -25.43
N ASP A 254 2.84 27.26 -26.46
CA ASP A 254 2.42 27.25 -27.86
C ASP A 254 1.39 26.14 -28.12
N ALA A 255 1.63 24.94 -27.60
CA ALA A 255 0.72 23.81 -27.79
C ALA A 255 -0.64 24.05 -27.10
N GLN A 256 -0.65 24.63 -25.92
CA GLN A 256 -1.89 25.00 -25.21
C GLN A 256 -2.68 26.08 -25.96
N ALA A 257 -1.99 27.12 -26.45
CA ALA A 257 -2.61 28.19 -27.22
C ALA A 257 -3.18 27.70 -28.57
N ALA A 258 -2.41 26.86 -29.28
CA ALA A 258 -2.78 26.35 -30.61
C ALA A 258 -3.74 25.15 -30.56
N GLY A 259 -3.93 24.49 -29.38
CA GLY A 259 -4.65 23.22 -29.25
C GLY A 259 -3.97 22.08 -30.02
N ARG A 260 -2.73 22.23 -30.40
CA ARG A 260 -1.92 21.23 -31.12
C ARG A 260 -0.42 21.52 -30.95
N LEU A 261 0.38 20.48 -31.11
CA LEU A 261 1.84 20.67 -31.10
C LEU A 261 2.31 21.49 -32.32
N THR A 262 3.08 22.55 -32.07
CA THR A 262 3.68 23.37 -33.09
C THR A 262 4.93 22.71 -33.67
N PRO A 263 5.39 23.08 -34.87
CA PRO A 263 6.64 22.54 -35.43
C PRO A 263 7.86 22.78 -34.51
N SER A 264 7.97 23.95 -33.87
CA SER A 264 9.01 24.24 -32.87
C SER A 264 8.91 23.36 -31.66
N GLY A 265 7.70 23.19 -31.08
CA GLY A 265 7.45 22.29 -29.97
C GLY A 265 7.74 20.81 -30.32
N ALA A 266 7.38 20.39 -31.55
CA ALA A 266 7.72 19.05 -32.01
C ALA A 266 9.24 18.84 -32.14
N ALA A 267 9.99 19.86 -32.64
CA ALA A 267 11.45 19.79 -32.70
C ALA A 267 12.09 19.68 -31.30
N THR A 268 11.59 20.43 -30.31
CA THR A 268 12.04 20.36 -28.91
C THR A 268 11.81 18.96 -28.35
N LEU A 269 10.60 18.41 -28.46
CA LEU A 269 10.29 17.07 -27.98
C LEU A 269 11.02 15.94 -28.73
N ALA A 270 11.32 16.15 -30.04
CA ALA A 270 12.06 15.17 -30.82
C ALA A 270 13.50 14.98 -30.32
N ARG A 271 14.14 16.04 -29.80
CA ARG A 271 15.50 15.97 -29.22
C ARG A 271 15.58 15.03 -28.01
N SER A 272 14.51 15.01 -27.20
CA SER A 272 14.37 14.15 -26.04
C SER A 272 13.63 12.82 -26.34
N SER A 273 13.46 12.49 -27.61
CA SER A 273 12.81 11.25 -28.04
C SER A 273 13.83 10.18 -28.39
N VAL A 274 13.70 9.00 -27.80
CA VAL A 274 14.55 7.82 -28.07
C VAL A 274 14.55 7.49 -29.55
N ALA A 275 13.43 7.63 -30.25
CA ALA A 275 13.26 7.40 -31.67
C ALA A 275 14.28 8.16 -32.54
N SER A 276 14.71 9.37 -32.12
CA SER A 276 15.68 10.20 -32.88
C SER A 276 17.09 9.63 -32.89
N VAL A 277 17.43 8.77 -31.90
CA VAL A 277 18.80 8.25 -31.68
C VAL A 277 18.85 6.74 -31.49
N ILE A 278 17.73 6.03 -31.62
CA ILE A 278 17.62 4.60 -31.34
C ILE A 278 18.65 3.74 -32.07
N GLY A 279 19.05 4.12 -33.29
CA GLY A 279 20.06 3.41 -34.07
C GLY A 279 21.47 3.44 -33.45
N ARG A 280 21.73 4.34 -32.49
CA ARG A 280 23.00 4.45 -31.76
C ARG A 280 23.02 3.50 -30.54
N LEU A 281 21.87 3.11 -29.99
CA LEU A 281 21.80 2.22 -28.84
C LEU A 281 22.21 0.80 -29.22
N LYS A 282 23.33 0.32 -28.65
CA LYS A 282 23.89 -1.01 -28.88
C LYS A 282 23.76 -1.92 -27.67
N ALA A 283 23.51 -1.35 -26.50
CA ALA A 283 23.39 -2.08 -25.25
C ALA A 283 22.16 -3.02 -25.26
N PRO A 284 22.29 -4.29 -24.83
CA PRO A 284 21.15 -5.16 -24.57
C PRO A 284 20.09 -4.46 -23.73
N THR A 285 18.84 -4.49 -24.20
CA THR A 285 17.78 -3.65 -23.65
C THR A 285 16.56 -4.48 -23.20
N LEU A 286 16.18 -4.32 -21.93
CA LEU A 286 14.92 -4.78 -21.37
C LEU A 286 13.92 -3.62 -21.38
N LEU A 287 12.78 -3.84 -22.02
CA LEU A 287 11.66 -2.89 -22.05
C LEU A 287 10.47 -3.49 -21.29
N MET A 288 9.97 -2.78 -20.30
CA MET A 288 8.81 -3.18 -19.50
C MET A 288 7.76 -2.08 -19.58
N GLN A 289 6.61 -2.35 -20.21
CA GLN A 289 5.59 -1.33 -20.45
C GLN A 289 4.26 -1.75 -19.87
N GLY A 290 3.56 -0.80 -19.24
CA GLY A 290 2.25 -1.00 -18.66
C GLY A 290 1.13 -1.02 -19.69
N GLN A 291 0.16 -1.91 -19.53
CA GLN A 291 -1.08 -1.89 -20.30
C GLN A 291 -2.01 -0.77 -19.81
N ASN A 292 -2.01 -0.54 -18.47
CA ASN A 292 -2.74 0.55 -17.84
C ASN A 292 -1.90 1.83 -17.82
N ASP A 293 -1.50 2.28 -19.02
CA ASP A 293 -0.62 3.44 -19.21
C ASP A 293 -1.13 4.31 -20.36
N THR A 294 -1.96 5.31 -20.02
CA THR A 294 -2.45 6.25 -21.04
C THR A 294 -1.44 7.34 -21.36
N LEU A 295 -0.41 7.54 -20.52
CA LEU A 295 0.69 8.46 -20.82
C LEU A 295 1.59 7.88 -21.93
N PHE A 296 2.16 6.70 -21.70
CA PHE A 296 3.01 5.97 -22.63
C PHE A 296 2.39 4.62 -23.00
N PRO A 297 1.48 4.58 -23.97
CA PRO A 297 0.83 3.34 -24.38
C PRO A 297 1.85 2.29 -24.85
N LEU A 298 1.47 1.01 -24.83
CA LEU A 298 2.30 -0.13 -25.22
C LEU A 298 3.01 0.06 -26.58
N GLY A 299 2.42 0.83 -27.49
CA GLY A 299 3.02 1.18 -28.77
C GLY A 299 4.39 1.88 -28.67
N GLN A 300 4.67 2.56 -27.56
CA GLN A 300 5.96 3.21 -27.32
C GLN A 300 7.07 2.16 -27.14
N ALA A 301 6.86 1.19 -26.23
CA ALA A 301 7.81 0.11 -26.03
C ALA A 301 7.94 -0.80 -27.27
N ARG A 302 6.82 -1.11 -27.94
CA ARG A 302 6.81 -1.89 -29.19
C ARG A 302 7.67 -1.23 -30.27
N SER A 303 7.51 0.07 -30.48
CA SER A 303 8.30 0.82 -31.48
C SER A 303 9.79 0.79 -31.17
N THR A 304 10.16 0.95 -29.88
CA THR A 304 11.55 0.83 -29.42
C THR A 304 12.07 -0.59 -29.63
N ALA A 305 11.32 -1.60 -29.20
CA ALA A 305 11.71 -3.00 -29.31
C ALA A 305 11.95 -3.42 -30.78
N ASP A 306 11.02 -3.05 -31.67
CA ASP A 306 11.12 -3.37 -33.10
C ASP A 306 12.31 -2.68 -33.77
N ALA A 307 12.62 -1.43 -33.40
CA ALA A 307 13.80 -0.73 -33.90
C ALA A 307 15.10 -1.40 -33.43
N LEU A 308 15.20 -1.76 -32.16
CA LEU A 308 16.37 -2.45 -31.59
C LEU A 308 16.57 -3.85 -32.19
N ARG A 309 15.49 -4.61 -32.33
CA ARG A 309 15.53 -5.95 -32.96
C ARG A 309 16.00 -5.88 -34.41
N ARG A 310 15.50 -4.89 -35.20
CA ARG A 310 15.97 -4.65 -36.56
C ARG A 310 17.45 -4.28 -36.61
N ALA A 311 17.97 -3.63 -35.57
CA ALA A 311 19.37 -3.29 -35.42
C ALA A 311 20.24 -4.45 -34.87
N GLY A 312 19.65 -5.63 -34.62
CA GLY A 312 20.35 -6.78 -34.08
C GLY A 312 20.68 -6.70 -32.59
N VAL A 313 20.10 -5.72 -31.85
CA VAL A 313 20.33 -5.55 -30.42
C VAL A 313 19.50 -6.56 -29.61
N PRO A 314 20.10 -7.32 -28.67
CA PRO A 314 19.35 -8.22 -27.79
C PRO A 314 18.27 -7.44 -27.03
N THR A 315 17.01 -7.80 -27.25
CA THR A 315 15.87 -7.02 -26.74
C THR A 315 14.80 -7.95 -26.17
N LYS A 316 14.43 -7.73 -24.93
CA LYS A 316 13.24 -8.34 -24.29
C LYS A 316 12.19 -7.27 -24.07
N GLU A 317 10.96 -7.57 -24.43
CA GLU A 317 9.79 -6.73 -24.24
C GLU A 317 8.80 -7.42 -23.30
N VAL A 318 8.36 -6.71 -22.26
CA VAL A 318 7.43 -7.22 -21.26
C VAL A 318 6.25 -6.25 -21.12
N TRP A 319 5.04 -6.75 -21.32
CA TRP A 319 3.82 -6.01 -21.04
C TRP A 319 3.35 -6.34 -19.62
N LEU A 320 3.36 -5.33 -18.75
CA LEU A 320 2.90 -5.39 -17.36
C LEU A 320 1.39 -5.11 -17.30
N ALA A 321 0.72 -5.53 -16.22
CA ALA A 321 -0.70 -5.22 -16.03
C ALA A 321 -0.91 -3.74 -15.65
N GLY A 322 -0.07 -3.20 -14.75
CA GLY A 322 -0.11 -1.81 -14.28
C GLY A 322 0.55 -0.82 -15.24
N GLY A 323 0.55 0.46 -14.88
CA GLY A 323 1.17 1.57 -15.62
C GLY A 323 1.00 2.89 -14.86
N HIS A 324 1.12 4.04 -15.56
CA HIS A 324 0.96 5.36 -14.94
C HIS A 324 -0.45 5.62 -14.39
N ASP A 325 -1.47 4.94 -14.92
CA ASP A 325 -2.85 5.07 -14.48
C ASP A 325 -3.21 4.09 -13.35
N GLY A 326 -2.23 3.40 -12.78
CA GLY A 326 -2.37 2.54 -11.59
C GLY A 326 -1.83 1.12 -11.77
N GLY A 327 -1.69 0.41 -10.65
CA GLY A 327 -1.24 -0.99 -10.61
C GLY A 327 0.25 -1.21 -10.85
N PHE A 328 1.06 -0.16 -11.10
CA PHE A 328 2.51 -0.33 -11.29
C PHE A 328 3.22 -0.72 -9.99
N SER A 329 2.75 -0.23 -8.84
CA SER A 329 3.26 -0.60 -7.52
C SER A 329 3.17 -2.12 -7.27
N ASP A 330 2.13 -2.77 -7.78
CA ASP A 330 1.90 -4.21 -7.62
C ASP A 330 2.89 -5.04 -8.45
N GLU A 331 3.42 -4.46 -9.52
CA GLU A 331 4.42 -5.05 -10.40
C GLU A 331 5.87 -4.85 -9.93
N THR A 332 6.10 -4.07 -8.88
CA THR A 332 7.47 -3.67 -8.44
C THR A 332 8.39 -4.87 -8.22
N ASN A 333 7.91 -5.94 -7.60
CA ASN A 333 8.71 -7.14 -7.36
C ASN A 333 9.06 -7.86 -8.68
N ARG A 334 8.14 -7.88 -9.64
CA ARG A 334 8.36 -8.47 -10.97
C ARG A 334 9.38 -7.64 -11.76
N VAL A 335 9.20 -6.31 -11.79
CA VAL A 335 10.12 -5.37 -12.43
C VAL A 335 11.53 -5.53 -11.87
N ARG A 336 11.67 -5.55 -10.54
CA ARG A 336 12.96 -5.78 -9.84
C ARG A 336 13.59 -7.12 -10.21
N SER A 337 12.83 -8.20 -10.22
CA SER A 337 13.30 -9.53 -10.59
C SER A 337 13.75 -9.59 -12.05
N LEU A 338 12.98 -9.02 -12.98
CA LEU A 338 13.33 -8.95 -14.39
C LEU A 338 14.60 -8.12 -14.64
N THR A 339 14.69 -6.94 -13.99
CA THR A 339 15.86 -6.05 -14.08
C THR A 339 17.12 -6.75 -13.58
N ARG A 340 17.06 -7.41 -12.41
CA ARG A 340 18.18 -8.17 -11.86
C ARG A 340 18.60 -9.30 -12.79
N THR A 341 17.66 -10.15 -13.22
CA THR A 341 17.94 -11.25 -14.16
C THR A 341 18.56 -10.74 -15.47
N TRP A 342 18.12 -9.58 -15.94
CA TRP A 342 18.65 -8.95 -17.12
C TRP A 342 20.11 -8.51 -16.92
N PHE A 343 20.42 -7.86 -15.80
CA PHE A 343 21.78 -7.42 -15.48
C PHE A 343 22.70 -8.61 -15.16
N ASP A 344 22.22 -9.64 -14.45
CA ASP A 344 23.00 -10.87 -14.23
C ASP A 344 23.45 -11.51 -15.57
N ARG A 345 22.57 -11.52 -16.56
CA ARG A 345 22.87 -12.04 -17.90
C ARG A 345 23.86 -11.15 -18.66
N TRP A 346 23.61 -9.84 -18.73
CA TRP A 346 24.30 -8.97 -19.66
C TRP A 346 25.43 -8.18 -19.01
N LEU A 347 25.26 -7.72 -17.78
CA LEU A 347 26.25 -6.97 -17.03
C LEU A 347 27.18 -7.91 -16.25
N GLY A 348 26.61 -8.91 -15.58
CA GLY A 348 27.37 -10.00 -14.95
C GLY A 348 28.02 -10.97 -15.95
N ARG A 349 27.60 -10.90 -17.23
CA ARG A 349 28.06 -11.77 -18.34
C ARG A 349 27.90 -13.28 -18.03
N ASP A 350 26.90 -13.64 -17.21
CA ASP A 350 26.63 -15.05 -16.91
C ASP A 350 25.70 -15.68 -17.97
N ALA A 351 26.31 -16.42 -18.89
CA ALA A 351 25.59 -17.08 -19.98
C ALA A 351 24.55 -18.13 -19.50
N ARG A 352 24.64 -18.60 -18.25
CA ARG A 352 23.73 -19.59 -17.66
C ARG A 352 22.41 -18.98 -17.23
N VAL A 353 22.38 -17.63 -17.04
CA VAL A 353 21.17 -16.94 -16.66
C VAL A 353 20.22 -16.85 -17.85
N ALA A 354 19.07 -17.49 -17.72
CA ALA A 354 18.01 -17.45 -18.72
C ALA A 354 17.13 -16.21 -18.48
N THR A 355 17.01 -15.36 -19.50
CA THR A 355 16.15 -14.16 -19.43
C THR A 355 14.70 -14.43 -19.82
N GLY A 356 14.34 -15.68 -20.13
CA GLY A 356 13.01 -16.06 -20.60
C GLY A 356 12.75 -15.70 -22.07
N ALA A 357 11.49 -15.71 -22.48
CA ALA A 357 11.09 -15.38 -23.84
C ALA A 357 11.38 -13.91 -24.18
N GLY A 358 11.64 -13.63 -25.45
CA GLY A 358 11.90 -12.27 -25.93
C GLY A 358 10.68 -11.35 -25.90
N PHE A 359 9.47 -11.91 -25.75
CA PHE A 359 8.23 -11.18 -25.50
C PHE A 359 7.41 -11.88 -24.42
N GLU A 360 6.96 -11.09 -23.44
CA GLU A 360 6.04 -11.53 -22.40
C GLU A 360 4.91 -10.52 -22.23
N ALA A 361 3.69 -11.01 -21.99
CA ALA A 361 2.54 -10.16 -21.73
C ALA A 361 1.71 -10.67 -20.55
N ALA A 362 1.38 -9.77 -19.61
CA ALA A 362 0.41 -10.05 -18.56
C ALA A 362 -0.99 -10.21 -19.18
N ARG A 363 -1.75 -11.19 -18.71
CA ARG A 363 -3.15 -11.45 -19.09
C ARG A 363 -4.05 -11.26 -17.89
N THR A 364 -5.31 -11.05 -18.15
CA THR A 364 -6.34 -11.03 -17.10
C THR A 364 -6.28 -12.34 -16.30
N GLY A 365 -6.30 -12.26 -14.97
CA GLY A 365 -6.24 -13.42 -14.07
C GLY A 365 -4.84 -13.91 -13.73
N SER A 366 -3.85 -13.03 -13.67
CA SER A 366 -2.48 -13.26 -13.15
C SER A 366 -1.61 -14.22 -13.96
N SER A 367 -2.02 -14.61 -15.17
CA SER A 367 -1.21 -15.44 -16.05
C SER A 367 -0.30 -14.59 -16.95
N THR A 368 0.88 -15.10 -17.24
CA THR A 368 1.81 -14.48 -18.20
C THR A 368 1.88 -15.30 -19.47
N LEU A 369 1.72 -14.64 -20.60
CA LEU A 369 1.95 -15.22 -21.91
C LEU A 369 3.40 -14.95 -22.33
N ALA A 370 4.12 -15.97 -22.73
CA ALA A 370 5.48 -15.89 -23.25
C ALA A 370 5.51 -16.36 -24.71
N LEU A 371 6.03 -15.53 -25.60
CA LEU A 371 6.08 -15.79 -27.03
C LEU A 371 7.45 -15.45 -27.63
N ASP A 372 7.78 -16.11 -28.72
CA ASP A 372 8.81 -15.62 -29.62
C ASP A 372 8.32 -14.31 -30.30
N PRO A 373 9.08 -13.21 -30.25
CA PRO A 373 8.70 -11.95 -30.89
C PRO A 373 8.43 -12.07 -32.40
N ALA A 374 9.04 -13.04 -33.08
CA ALA A 374 8.83 -13.30 -34.51
C ALA A 374 7.55 -14.08 -34.80
N ARG A 375 6.84 -14.57 -33.78
CA ARG A 375 5.61 -15.34 -33.97
C ARG A 375 4.53 -14.49 -34.60
N ARG A 376 3.95 -14.96 -35.69
CA ARG A 376 2.81 -14.31 -36.35
C ARG A 376 1.58 -14.42 -35.46
N ILE A 377 0.96 -13.29 -35.20
CA ILE A 377 -0.31 -13.19 -34.45
C ILE A 377 -1.46 -13.39 -35.45
N PRO A 378 -2.36 -14.36 -35.25
CA PRO A 378 -3.55 -14.53 -36.11
C PRO A 378 -4.47 -13.33 -35.96
N THR A 379 -5.25 -13.04 -37.01
CA THR A 379 -6.18 -11.91 -36.99
C THR A 379 -7.57 -12.35 -37.39
N GLN A 380 -8.59 -11.67 -36.88
CA GLN A 380 -9.99 -11.79 -37.27
C GLN A 380 -10.51 -10.42 -37.70
N THR A 381 -11.28 -10.37 -38.77
CA THR A 381 -11.86 -9.11 -39.22
C THR A 381 -13.35 -9.08 -38.85
N MET A 382 -13.76 -7.98 -38.20
CA MET A 382 -15.14 -7.62 -37.96
C MET A 382 -15.59 -6.63 -39.02
N ALA A 383 -16.65 -6.88 -39.73
CA ALA A 383 -17.27 -5.95 -40.69
C ALA A 383 -17.81 -4.73 -39.94
N LEU A 384 -17.66 -3.55 -40.56
CA LEU A 384 -18.31 -2.33 -40.08
C LEU A 384 -19.39 -1.96 -41.10
N GLU A 385 -20.62 -1.79 -40.61
CA GLU A 385 -21.77 -1.58 -41.49
C GLU A 385 -22.49 -0.27 -41.18
N GLY A 386 -23.02 0.33 -42.25
CA GLY A 386 -23.82 1.55 -42.14
C GLY A 386 -22.98 2.82 -41.93
N THR A 387 -23.72 3.91 -41.82
CA THR A 387 -23.18 5.25 -41.64
C THR A 387 -23.66 5.84 -40.33
N LYS A 388 -22.73 6.29 -39.50
CA LYS A 388 -22.99 6.77 -38.14
C LYS A 388 -22.52 8.23 -37.99
N PRO A 389 -23.41 9.12 -37.52
CA PRO A 389 -23.00 10.51 -37.22
C PRO A 389 -22.32 10.64 -35.86
N ALA A 390 -21.48 11.63 -35.76
CA ALA A 390 -20.93 12.12 -34.50
C ALA A 390 -20.84 13.64 -34.52
N VAL A 391 -21.54 14.31 -33.63
CA VAL A 391 -21.57 15.78 -33.56
C VAL A 391 -20.42 16.28 -32.73
N ASN A 392 -19.61 17.17 -33.29
CA ASN A 392 -18.67 17.95 -32.51
C ASN A 392 -19.32 19.25 -32.04
N PRO A 393 -19.58 19.42 -30.74
CA PRO A 393 -20.31 20.59 -30.25
C PRO A 393 -19.45 21.87 -30.32
N PRO A 394 -20.08 23.07 -30.26
CA PRO A 394 -19.40 24.35 -30.20
C PRO A 394 -18.38 24.38 -29.04
N GLY A 395 -17.15 24.81 -29.34
CA GLY A 395 -16.09 24.84 -28.34
C GLY A 395 -15.57 23.45 -27.87
N GLY A 396 -16.12 22.34 -28.43
CA GLY A 396 -15.73 20.98 -28.02
C GLY A 396 -16.28 20.59 -26.65
N GLN A 397 -17.35 21.25 -26.18
CA GLN A 397 -17.95 21.01 -24.86
C GLN A 397 -19.47 20.78 -24.98
N PRO A 398 -20.05 19.89 -24.12
CA PRO A 398 -19.36 19.05 -23.12
C PRO A 398 -18.52 17.95 -23.79
N ALA A 399 -17.46 17.50 -23.12
CA ALA A 399 -16.56 16.48 -23.62
C ALA A 399 -16.78 15.12 -22.96
N SER A 400 -16.59 14.05 -23.74
CA SER A 400 -16.58 12.68 -23.28
C SER A 400 -15.43 12.44 -22.30
N LEU A 401 -15.60 11.48 -21.39
CA LEU A 401 -14.59 11.08 -20.41
C LEU A 401 -14.11 9.66 -20.71
N SER A 402 -12.82 9.47 -20.91
CA SER A 402 -12.21 8.14 -21.12
C SER A 402 -11.18 7.76 -20.05
N GLY A 403 -10.71 8.74 -19.29
CA GLY A 403 -9.78 8.58 -18.19
C GLY A 403 -9.32 9.93 -17.67
N PHE A 404 -8.84 9.97 -16.45
CA PHE A 404 -8.29 11.20 -15.84
C PHE A 404 -6.82 10.97 -15.52
N PRO A 405 -5.88 11.77 -16.06
CA PRO A 405 -4.47 11.66 -15.75
C PRO A 405 -4.21 11.79 -14.24
N GLY A 406 -3.43 10.87 -13.67
CA GLY A 406 -3.01 10.94 -12.27
C GLY A 406 -4.04 10.51 -11.21
N LEU A 407 -5.25 10.13 -11.60
CA LEU A 407 -6.29 9.59 -10.69
C LEU A 407 -6.33 8.05 -10.67
N GLY A 408 -5.23 7.39 -11.00
CA GLY A 408 -5.13 5.93 -11.10
C GLY A 408 -5.64 5.16 -9.86
N ALA A 409 -5.52 5.75 -8.67
CA ALA A 409 -6.10 5.18 -7.45
C ALA A 409 -7.64 5.30 -7.43
N ILE A 410 -8.23 6.28 -8.10
CA ILE A 410 -9.69 6.48 -8.18
C ILE A 410 -10.27 5.73 -9.38
N SER A 411 -9.54 5.60 -10.48
CA SER A 411 -9.97 4.83 -11.65
C SER A 411 -10.06 3.33 -11.38
N SER A 412 -9.31 2.79 -10.44
CA SER A 412 -9.45 1.41 -9.96
C SER A 412 -10.76 1.16 -9.19
N PHE A 413 -11.36 2.21 -8.61
CA PHE A 413 -12.66 2.16 -7.92
C PHE A 413 -13.86 2.43 -8.84
N ALA A 414 -13.64 2.96 -10.04
CA ALA A 414 -14.70 3.26 -10.99
C ALA A 414 -14.31 2.92 -12.43
N PRO A 415 -14.16 1.63 -12.78
CA PRO A 415 -13.87 1.21 -14.15
C PRO A 415 -14.96 1.58 -15.17
N GLN A 416 -16.05 2.18 -14.71
CA GLN A 416 -17.22 2.57 -15.48
C GLN A 416 -17.29 4.07 -15.83
N LEU A 417 -16.25 4.87 -15.53
CA LEU A 417 -16.25 6.31 -15.83
C LEU A 417 -15.91 6.66 -17.29
N SER A 418 -15.81 5.68 -18.19
CA SER A 418 -15.78 5.99 -19.62
C SER A 418 -17.21 6.22 -20.10
N ALA A 419 -17.57 7.48 -20.30
CA ALA A 419 -18.88 7.87 -20.79
C ALA A 419 -18.74 8.64 -22.10
N ASP A 420 -19.29 8.09 -23.18
CA ASP A 420 -19.50 8.79 -24.42
C ASP A 420 -20.84 9.54 -24.37
N LEU A 421 -20.84 10.80 -24.79
CA LEU A 421 -22.04 11.62 -24.75
C LEU A 421 -22.98 11.29 -25.92
N PRO A 422 -24.30 11.24 -25.68
CA PRO A 422 -25.29 10.96 -26.72
C PRO A 422 -25.15 11.92 -27.92
N GLY A 423 -25.12 11.38 -29.13
CA GLY A 423 -24.98 12.14 -30.37
C GLY A 423 -23.54 12.55 -30.70
N GLN A 424 -22.59 12.42 -29.79
CA GLN A 424 -21.18 12.76 -30.00
C GLN A 424 -20.30 11.54 -30.33
N ALA A 425 -20.86 10.36 -30.50
CA ALA A 425 -20.13 9.15 -30.81
C ALA A 425 -20.79 8.33 -31.92
N ALA A 426 -19.97 7.87 -32.86
CA ALA A 426 -20.34 6.90 -33.88
C ALA A 426 -19.91 5.52 -33.44
N THR A 427 -20.85 4.57 -33.28
CA THR A 427 -20.60 3.23 -32.75
C THR A 427 -20.92 2.13 -33.75
N PHE A 428 -20.08 1.07 -33.74
CA PHE A 428 -20.24 -0.13 -34.57
C PHE A 428 -20.13 -1.36 -33.65
N ASP A 429 -21.19 -2.11 -33.52
CA ASP A 429 -21.23 -3.32 -32.70
C ASP A 429 -20.90 -4.56 -33.54
N GLY A 430 -20.06 -5.42 -32.97
CA GLY A 430 -19.78 -6.73 -33.51
C GLY A 430 -20.85 -7.78 -33.11
N PRO A 431 -20.75 -9.00 -33.63
CA PRO A 431 -21.64 -10.09 -33.22
C PRO A 431 -21.38 -10.49 -31.75
N THR A 432 -22.47 -10.94 -31.09
CA THR A 432 -22.36 -11.54 -29.76
C THR A 432 -21.48 -12.79 -29.78
N LEU A 433 -20.53 -12.87 -28.90
CA LEU A 433 -19.56 -13.95 -28.85
C LEU A 433 -20.16 -15.21 -28.24
N THR A 434 -20.07 -16.33 -28.95
CA THR A 434 -20.47 -17.66 -28.48
C THR A 434 -19.32 -18.40 -27.79
N LYS A 435 -18.09 -17.92 -27.97
CA LYS A 435 -16.86 -18.39 -27.32
C LYS A 435 -16.03 -17.19 -26.86
N PRO A 436 -15.24 -17.31 -25.80
CA PRO A 436 -14.40 -16.21 -25.39
C PRO A 436 -13.36 -15.89 -26.46
N MET A 437 -13.05 -14.61 -26.62
CA MET A 437 -12.06 -14.11 -27.56
C MET A 437 -10.93 -13.39 -26.82
N ASP A 438 -9.72 -13.88 -26.97
CA ASP A 438 -8.52 -13.29 -26.36
C ASP A 438 -7.76 -12.44 -27.38
N LEU A 439 -7.69 -11.13 -27.17
CA LEU A 439 -6.89 -10.23 -27.98
C LEU A 439 -5.45 -10.17 -27.47
N LEU A 440 -4.51 -10.02 -28.39
CA LEU A 440 -3.10 -9.75 -28.11
C LEU A 440 -2.49 -8.95 -29.26
N GLY A 441 -2.25 -7.68 -29.07
CA GLY A 441 -1.60 -6.85 -30.06
C GLY A 441 -2.35 -5.56 -30.38
N THR A 442 -2.12 -5.04 -31.58
CA THR A 442 -2.60 -3.74 -32.04
C THR A 442 -3.77 -3.90 -33.02
N PRO A 443 -5.03 -3.63 -32.62
CA PRO A 443 -6.15 -3.64 -33.53
C PRO A 443 -6.06 -2.50 -34.55
N THR A 444 -6.59 -2.70 -35.75
CA THR A 444 -6.66 -1.65 -36.77
C THR A 444 -8.06 -1.57 -37.37
N ALA A 445 -8.57 -0.36 -37.53
CA ALA A 445 -9.85 -0.12 -38.17
C ALA A 445 -9.69 0.64 -39.48
N THR A 446 -10.43 0.25 -40.51
CA THR A 446 -10.54 1.04 -41.74
C THR A 446 -11.97 1.56 -41.84
N VAL A 447 -12.13 2.87 -41.96
CA VAL A 447 -13.41 3.57 -42.04
C VAL A 447 -13.40 4.64 -43.14
N ARG A 448 -14.57 5.14 -43.55
CA ARG A 448 -14.71 6.32 -44.41
C ARG A 448 -15.23 7.48 -43.60
N LEU A 449 -14.56 8.65 -43.72
CA LEU A 449 -14.86 9.86 -42.96
C LEU A 449 -15.31 11.00 -43.88
N THR A 450 -16.35 11.73 -43.44
CA THR A 450 -16.70 13.07 -43.93
C THR A 450 -16.79 14.04 -42.74
N SER A 451 -16.71 15.33 -43.04
CA SER A 451 -16.84 16.38 -42.03
C SER A 451 -17.37 17.65 -42.64
N THR A 452 -18.40 18.26 -42.07
CA THR A 452 -18.95 19.55 -42.52
C THR A 452 -17.95 20.73 -42.39
N SER A 453 -16.91 20.59 -41.59
CA SER A 453 -15.80 21.57 -41.45
C SER A 453 -14.59 21.28 -42.36
N GLY A 454 -14.58 20.12 -43.05
CA GLY A 454 -13.42 19.65 -43.82
C GLY A 454 -12.32 19.06 -43.00
N GLU A 455 -12.42 19.04 -41.67
CA GLU A 455 -11.49 18.43 -40.73
C GLU A 455 -12.29 17.65 -39.69
N ALA A 456 -11.77 16.55 -39.20
CA ALA A 456 -12.30 15.83 -38.04
C ALA A 456 -11.21 15.55 -37.00
N VAL A 457 -11.54 15.74 -35.75
CA VAL A 457 -10.79 15.22 -34.60
C VAL A 457 -11.68 14.20 -33.92
N LEU A 458 -11.21 12.95 -33.85
CA LEU A 458 -11.95 11.83 -33.30
C LEU A 458 -11.09 11.03 -32.33
N PHE A 459 -11.76 10.30 -31.44
CA PHE A 459 -11.17 9.45 -30.41
C PHE A 459 -11.73 8.04 -30.57
N ALA A 460 -10.94 7.16 -31.20
CA ALA A 460 -11.37 5.79 -31.44
C ALA A 460 -11.12 4.93 -30.20
N LYS A 461 -12.11 4.09 -29.83
CA LYS A 461 -12.12 3.25 -28.64
C LYS A 461 -12.54 1.84 -29.00
N LEU A 462 -11.88 0.86 -28.41
CA LEU A 462 -12.32 -0.54 -28.45
C LEU A 462 -12.99 -0.87 -27.12
N VAL A 463 -14.29 -1.03 -27.12
CA VAL A 463 -15.11 -1.20 -25.92
C VAL A 463 -15.58 -2.64 -25.82
N ASP A 464 -15.52 -3.20 -24.62
CA ASP A 464 -16.11 -4.48 -24.28
C ASP A 464 -17.52 -4.24 -23.75
N VAL A 465 -18.52 -4.80 -24.42
CA VAL A 465 -19.91 -4.75 -24.00
C VAL A 465 -20.31 -6.12 -23.48
N SER A 466 -20.61 -6.19 -22.19
CA SER A 466 -21.02 -7.41 -21.51
C SER A 466 -22.44 -7.84 -21.85
N ALA A 467 -22.82 -9.07 -21.51
CA ALA A 467 -24.14 -9.63 -21.79
C ALA A 467 -25.29 -8.86 -21.12
N ASP A 468 -25.05 -8.17 -20.03
CA ASP A 468 -25.99 -7.30 -19.31
C ASP A 468 -26.07 -5.87 -19.88
N GLY A 469 -25.31 -5.58 -20.96
CA GLY A 469 -25.23 -4.27 -21.58
C GLY A 469 -24.25 -3.31 -20.92
N SER A 470 -23.58 -3.70 -19.84
CA SER A 470 -22.53 -2.88 -19.25
C SER A 470 -21.33 -2.75 -20.19
N THR A 471 -20.67 -1.59 -20.16
CA THR A 471 -19.55 -1.29 -21.05
C THR A 471 -18.28 -1.09 -20.26
N SER A 472 -17.17 -1.60 -20.76
CA SER A 472 -15.85 -1.33 -20.23
C SER A 472 -14.88 -0.94 -21.34
N LEU A 473 -14.05 0.07 -21.07
CA LEU A 473 -12.94 0.48 -21.94
C LEU A 473 -11.65 -0.13 -21.40
N PRO A 474 -11.10 -1.18 -22.03
CA PRO A 474 -9.91 -1.84 -21.54
C PRO A 474 -8.75 -0.87 -21.32
N TYR A 475 -8.26 -0.80 -20.08
CA TYR A 475 -7.12 0.04 -19.68
C TYR A 475 -7.29 1.54 -19.99
N SER A 476 -8.52 2.04 -20.17
CA SER A 476 -8.82 3.44 -20.55
C SER A 476 -8.09 3.89 -21.82
N GLN A 477 -7.74 2.96 -22.70
CA GLN A 477 -6.93 3.23 -23.90
C GLN A 477 -7.78 3.78 -25.04
N ILE A 478 -7.35 4.92 -25.59
CA ILE A 478 -8.00 5.54 -26.74
C ILE A 478 -6.98 5.87 -27.84
N ALA A 479 -7.47 5.98 -29.06
CA ALA A 479 -6.70 6.32 -30.26
C ALA A 479 -7.14 7.68 -30.80
N PRO A 480 -6.48 8.78 -30.42
CA PRO A 480 -6.80 10.11 -30.98
C PRO A 480 -6.34 10.19 -32.43
N LEU A 481 -7.17 10.77 -33.27
CA LEU A 481 -6.85 11.00 -34.68
C LEU A 481 -7.34 12.36 -35.15
N ARG A 482 -6.53 12.98 -36.02
CA ARG A 482 -6.89 14.19 -36.75
C ARG A 482 -6.82 13.89 -38.23
N VAL A 483 -7.84 14.28 -38.98
CA VAL A 483 -7.88 14.11 -40.45
C VAL A 483 -8.36 15.40 -41.07
N SER A 484 -7.49 16.03 -41.83
CA SER A 484 -7.79 17.22 -42.60
C SER A 484 -8.19 16.89 -44.05
N ARG A 485 -8.68 17.85 -44.76
CA ARG A 485 -9.09 17.73 -46.15
C ARG A 485 -10.13 16.63 -46.39
N LEU A 486 -11.05 16.54 -45.46
CA LEU A 486 -12.20 15.63 -45.58
C LEU A 486 -13.23 16.20 -46.56
N PRO A 487 -13.90 15.33 -47.32
CA PRO A 487 -15.04 15.78 -48.10
C PRO A 487 -16.19 16.20 -47.15
N LEU A 488 -16.92 17.23 -47.58
CA LEU A 488 -18.04 17.78 -46.78
C LEU A 488 -19.25 16.82 -46.74
N ALA A 489 -19.38 15.99 -47.78
CA ALA A 489 -20.41 14.97 -47.93
C ALA A 489 -20.00 13.88 -48.94
N GLY A 490 -20.83 12.87 -49.15
CA GLY A 490 -20.61 11.84 -50.16
C GLY A 490 -19.90 10.60 -49.64
N ALA A 491 -19.10 9.95 -50.49
CA ALA A 491 -18.50 8.62 -50.20
C ALA A 491 -17.46 8.60 -49.04
N GLY A 492 -17.03 9.78 -48.62
CA GLY A 492 -16.04 9.91 -47.58
C GLY A 492 -14.58 9.59 -48.04
N ARG A 493 -13.59 10.02 -47.25
CA ARG A 493 -12.21 9.62 -47.38
C ARG A 493 -11.93 8.36 -46.58
N THR A 494 -11.33 7.35 -47.21
CA THR A 494 -10.90 6.13 -46.49
C THR A 494 -9.71 6.45 -45.60
N VAL A 495 -9.79 6.08 -44.33
CA VAL A 495 -8.76 6.28 -43.30
C VAL A 495 -8.54 4.98 -42.55
N GLN A 496 -7.31 4.58 -42.40
CA GLN A 496 -6.93 3.49 -41.52
C GLN A 496 -6.55 4.08 -40.15
N VAL A 497 -7.11 3.52 -39.10
CA VAL A 497 -6.91 3.93 -37.71
C VAL A 497 -6.25 2.81 -36.93
N THR A 498 -5.13 3.10 -36.30
CA THR A 498 -4.41 2.16 -35.43
C THR A 498 -4.88 2.38 -33.99
N LEU A 499 -5.50 1.37 -33.40
CA LEU A 499 -5.94 1.38 -32.02
C LEU A 499 -4.77 1.03 -31.09
N PRO A 500 -4.84 1.35 -29.79
CA PRO A 500 -3.81 0.98 -28.84
C PRO A 500 -3.62 -0.53 -28.75
N ALA A 501 -2.36 -0.95 -28.61
CA ALA A 501 -2.04 -2.34 -28.34
C ALA A 501 -2.54 -2.74 -26.94
N LEU A 502 -3.04 -3.96 -26.79
CA LEU A 502 -3.56 -4.48 -25.51
C LEU A 502 -3.56 -6.01 -25.48
N THR A 503 -3.68 -6.55 -24.26
CA THR A 503 -4.24 -7.90 -24.04
C THR A 503 -5.60 -7.74 -23.39
N HIS A 504 -6.63 -8.36 -23.95
CA HIS A 504 -7.97 -8.32 -23.38
C HIS A 504 -8.75 -9.57 -23.71
N ARG A 505 -9.57 -10.04 -22.76
CA ARG A 505 -10.45 -11.17 -22.94
C ARG A 505 -11.91 -10.72 -22.98
N PHE A 506 -12.54 -10.87 -24.11
CA PHE A 506 -13.99 -10.75 -24.24
C PHE A 506 -14.63 -12.08 -23.80
N GLY A 507 -15.62 -11.99 -22.92
CA GLY A 507 -16.34 -13.13 -22.38
C GLY A 507 -17.36 -13.74 -23.37
N ILE A 508 -17.95 -14.87 -22.98
CA ILE A 508 -19.13 -15.42 -23.68
C ILE A 508 -20.30 -14.47 -23.45
N GLY A 509 -21.10 -14.22 -24.49
CA GLY A 509 -22.21 -13.27 -24.44
C GLY A 509 -21.79 -11.81 -24.59
N HIS A 510 -20.50 -11.50 -24.54
CA HIS A 510 -19.98 -10.16 -24.83
C HIS A 510 -19.94 -9.88 -26.33
N HIS A 511 -19.80 -8.61 -26.68
CA HIS A 511 -19.44 -8.21 -28.06
C HIS A 511 -18.45 -7.05 -28.07
N VAL A 512 -17.72 -6.96 -29.16
CA VAL A 512 -16.78 -5.86 -29.40
C VAL A 512 -17.53 -4.68 -29.96
N ARG A 513 -17.34 -3.49 -29.36
CA ARG A 513 -17.85 -2.23 -29.91
C ARG A 513 -16.68 -1.34 -30.32
N LEU A 514 -16.69 -0.86 -31.55
CA LEU A 514 -15.79 0.19 -32.01
C LEU A 514 -16.52 1.53 -31.94
N THR A 515 -15.98 2.47 -31.18
CA THR A 515 -16.57 3.80 -30.98
C THR A 515 -15.62 4.87 -31.51
N PHE A 516 -16.15 5.88 -32.18
CA PHE A 516 -15.45 7.11 -32.54
C PHE A 516 -16.15 8.30 -31.88
N ALA A 517 -15.62 8.77 -30.76
CA ALA A 517 -16.13 9.96 -30.07
C ALA A 517 -15.54 11.23 -30.69
N SER A 518 -16.32 12.32 -30.75
CA SER A 518 -15.88 13.61 -31.29
C SER A 518 -15.11 14.47 -30.28
N THR A 519 -15.21 14.13 -29.00
CA THR A 519 -14.61 14.89 -27.89
C THR A 519 -13.98 13.95 -26.87
N ASP A 520 -12.92 14.38 -26.17
CA ASP A 520 -12.38 13.72 -25.00
C ASP A 520 -11.66 14.74 -24.10
N LEU A 521 -11.94 14.68 -22.80
CA LEU A 521 -11.46 15.67 -21.83
C LEU A 521 -9.94 15.67 -21.65
N ALA A 522 -9.28 14.54 -21.89
CA ALA A 522 -7.82 14.41 -21.72
C ALA A 522 -7.02 15.05 -22.89
N TYR A 523 -7.70 15.50 -23.95
CA TYR A 523 -7.09 15.99 -25.18
C TYR A 523 -7.67 17.32 -25.63
N ALA A 524 -6.87 18.08 -26.37
CA ALA A 524 -7.33 19.29 -27.05
C ALA A 524 -8.11 18.92 -28.32
N GLY A 525 -9.45 18.81 -28.17
CA GLY A 525 -10.38 18.55 -29.27
C GLY A 525 -10.55 19.73 -30.24
N SER A 526 -11.33 19.52 -31.31
CA SER A 526 -11.74 20.62 -32.22
C SER A 526 -12.72 21.54 -31.50
N ARG A 527 -12.52 22.86 -31.61
CA ARG A 527 -13.45 23.87 -31.10
C ARG A 527 -14.51 24.28 -32.14
N THR A 528 -14.31 23.88 -33.40
CA THR A 528 -15.22 24.20 -34.51
C THR A 528 -16.42 23.25 -34.50
N PRO A 529 -17.64 23.74 -34.43
CA PRO A 529 -18.83 22.88 -34.55
C PRO A 529 -18.84 22.16 -35.91
N ALA A 530 -19.10 20.86 -35.88
CA ALA A 530 -19.10 20.06 -37.08
C ALA A 530 -19.94 18.78 -36.89
N LEU A 531 -20.48 18.29 -37.99
CA LEU A 531 -21.02 16.95 -38.10
C LEU A 531 -19.99 16.06 -38.77
N TYR A 532 -19.47 15.12 -38.03
CA TYR A 532 -18.65 14.05 -38.56
C TYR A 532 -19.51 12.88 -38.95
N THR A 533 -19.16 12.22 -40.06
CA THR A 533 -19.82 10.98 -40.44
C THR A 533 -18.77 9.88 -40.56
N VAL A 534 -18.97 8.79 -39.85
CA VAL A 534 -18.15 7.59 -39.92
C VAL A 534 -18.94 6.52 -40.64
N ALA A 535 -18.42 6.03 -41.75
CA ALA A 535 -19.12 5.05 -42.57
C ALA A 535 -18.35 3.75 -42.71
N GLY A 536 -19.08 2.64 -42.52
CA GLY A 536 -18.71 1.28 -42.85
C GLY A 536 -19.09 0.88 -44.26
N GLY A 537 -18.87 -0.38 -44.62
CA GLY A 537 -19.24 -1.00 -45.91
C GLY A 537 -18.05 -1.61 -46.63
N ALA A 538 -18.15 -1.79 -47.95
CA ALA A 538 -17.08 -2.44 -48.73
C ALA A 538 -15.71 -1.78 -48.52
N GLY A 539 -14.68 -2.58 -48.22
CA GLY A 539 -13.34 -2.11 -47.98
C GLY A 539 -13.10 -1.51 -46.61
N THR A 540 -14.06 -1.55 -45.67
CA THR A 540 -13.91 -1.16 -44.28
C THR A 540 -13.98 -2.36 -43.36
N GLY A 541 -13.46 -2.22 -42.14
CA GLY A 541 -13.49 -3.32 -41.15
C GLY A 541 -12.58 -3.03 -39.95
N LEU A 542 -12.79 -3.79 -38.89
CA LEU A 542 -11.95 -3.80 -37.72
C LEU A 542 -11.18 -5.13 -37.70
N VAL A 543 -9.85 -5.05 -37.78
CA VAL A 543 -8.95 -6.19 -37.70
C VAL A 543 -8.51 -6.35 -36.25
N LEU A 544 -8.83 -7.49 -35.65
CA LEU A 544 -8.55 -7.84 -34.26
C LEU A 544 -7.41 -8.88 -34.23
N PRO A 545 -6.28 -8.59 -33.56
CA PRO A 545 -5.19 -9.56 -33.36
C PRO A 545 -5.58 -10.52 -32.23
N LEU A 546 -5.54 -11.83 -32.49
CA LEU A 546 -5.96 -12.85 -31.54
C LEU A 546 -4.75 -13.50 -30.87
N SER A 547 -4.89 -13.83 -29.59
CA SER A 547 -3.84 -14.58 -28.89
C SER A 547 -3.63 -15.97 -29.54
N PRO A 548 -2.39 -16.31 -29.92
CA PRO A 548 -2.10 -17.61 -30.53
C PRO A 548 -2.10 -18.78 -29.54
N VAL A 549 -2.24 -18.50 -28.25
CA VAL A 549 -2.26 -19.48 -27.17
C VAL A 549 -3.62 -19.44 -26.49
N PRO A 550 -4.43 -20.50 -26.55
CA PRO A 550 -5.69 -20.55 -25.85
C PRO A 550 -5.48 -20.47 -24.34
N PRO A 551 -6.40 -19.86 -23.57
CA PRO A 551 -6.34 -19.87 -22.14
C PRO A 551 -6.47 -21.31 -21.64
N GLY A 552 -5.51 -21.77 -20.87
CA GLY A 552 -5.56 -23.08 -20.20
C GLY A 552 -4.66 -24.18 -20.74
N GLY A 553 -3.83 -23.93 -21.75
CA GLY A 553 -2.93 -24.97 -22.30
C GLY A 553 -1.69 -25.33 -21.45
N GLY A 554 -1.59 -24.79 -20.22
CA GLY A 554 -0.40 -24.96 -19.35
C GLY A 554 -0.54 -25.98 -18.22
N LEU A 555 -1.57 -26.84 -18.21
CA LEU A 555 -1.80 -27.75 -17.07
C LEU A 555 -1.11 -29.13 -17.16
N ALA A 556 -0.58 -29.53 -18.29
CA ALA A 556 -0.01 -30.90 -18.41
C ALA A 556 1.21 -31.14 -17.50
N PRO A 557 2.24 -30.29 -17.42
CA PRO A 557 3.35 -30.50 -16.48
C PRO A 557 2.95 -30.19 -15.02
N LEU A 558 2.05 -29.22 -14.80
CA LEU A 558 1.51 -28.92 -13.47
C LEU A 558 0.53 -29.98 -12.98
N ALA A 559 -0.26 -30.60 -13.87
CA ALA A 559 -1.13 -31.73 -13.52
C ALA A 559 -0.32 -32.97 -13.16
N LEU A 560 0.78 -33.26 -13.85
CA LEU A 560 1.71 -34.35 -13.50
C LEU A 560 2.45 -34.04 -12.18
N ALA A 561 2.88 -32.78 -11.96
CA ALA A 561 3.47 -32.37 -10.70
C ALA A 561 2.44 -32.37 -9.56
N ALA A 562 1.19 -31.97 -9.82
CA ALA A 562 0.09 -32.02 -8.86
C ALA A 562 -0.35 -33.48 -8.57
N LEU A 563 -0.34 -34.38 -9.55
CA LEU A 563 -0.59 -35.81 -9.33
C LEU A 563 0.55 -36.46 -8.54
N GLY A 564 1.81 -36.09 -8.80
CA GLY A 564 2.95 -36.48 -7.98
C GLY A 564 2.87 -35.95 -6.56
N LEU A 565 2.51 -34.68 -6.39
CA LEU A 565 2.29 -34.06 -5.08
C LEU A 565 1.08 -34.67 -4.38
N LEU A 566 -0.01 -34.94 -5.10
CA LEU A 566 -1.20 -35.61 -4.57
C LEU A 566 -0.87 -37.06 -4.10
N ALA A 567 -0.04 -37.78 -4.82
CA ALA A 567 0.43 -39.10 -4.40
C ALA A 567 1.28 -39.02 -3.12
N VAL A 568 2.15 -38.01 -3.01
CA VAL A 568 2.94 -37.76 -1.79
C VAL A 568 2.03 -37.28 -0.64
N LEU A 569 1.03 -36.42 -0.92
CA LEU A 569 0.05 -35.99 0.07
C LEU A 569 -0.88 -37.13 0.51
N LEU A 570 -1.30 -38.03 -0.39
CA LEU A 570 -2.09 -39.21 -0.04
C LEU A 570 -1.27 -40.20 0.80
N LEU A 571 0.01 -40.37 0.50
CA LEU A 571 0.91 -41.18 1.33
C LEU A 571 1.15 -40.51 2.69
N GLY A 572 1.33 -39.19 2.73
CA GLY A 572 1.42 -38.39 3.94
C GLY A 572 0.12 -38.40 4.73
N ALA A 573 -1.04 -38.31 4.08
CA ALA A 573 -2.35 -38.44 4.67
C ALA A 573 -2.61 -39.84 5.25
N ALA A 574 -2.18 -40.91 4.55
CA ALA A 574 -2.25 -42.29 5.06
C ALA A 574 -1.38 -42.48 6.33
N VAL A 575 -0.17 -41.88 6.32
CA VAL A 575 0.72 -41.86 7.51
C VAL A 575 0.13 -40.98 8.62
N ALA A 576 -0.47 -39.82 8.28
CA ALA A 576 -1.13 -38.96 9.22
C ALA A 576 -2.41 -39.56 9.80
N LEU A 577 -3.19 -40.31 8.99
CA LEU A 577 -4.37 -41.04 9.43
C LEU A 577 -4.00 -42.20 10.39
N LEU A 578 -2.89 -42.89 10.12
CA LEU A 578 -2.36 -43.91 11.03
C LEU A 578 -1.83 -43.26 12.35
N ARG A 579 -1.23 -42.07 12.28
CA ARG A 579 -0.85 -41.28 13.46
C ARG A 579 -2.07 -40.63 14.16
N ALA A 580 -3.04 -40.11 13.40
CA ALA A 580 -4.27 -39.55 13.97
C ALA A 580 -5.14 -40.61 14.66
N ARG A 581 -5.14 -41.87 14.18
CA ARG A 581 -5.78 -42.99 14.92
C ARG A 581 -5.06 -43.32 16.23
N ARG A 582 -3.75 -43.04 16.34
CA ARG A 582 -3.03 -43.13 17.64
C ARG A 582 -3.29 -41.88 18.50
N MET A 583 -3.34 -40.68 17.90
CA MET A 583 -3.62 -39.45 18.63
C MET A 583 -5.08 -39.31 19.07
N ARG A 584 -6.06 -39.99 18.41
CA ARG A 584 -7.48 -39.99 18.85
C ARG A 584 -7.66 -40.75 20.16
N ARG A 585 -6.73 -41.59 20.56
CA ARG A 585 -6.72 -42.19 21.93
C ARG A 585 -6.24 -41.21 22.99
N ASP A 586 -5.32 -40.29 22.63
CA ASP A 586 -4.78 -39.27 23.54
C ASP A 586 -5.71 -38.04 23.67
N THR A 587 -6.52 -37.74 22.62
CA THR A 587 -7.51 -36.63 22.66
C THR A 587 -8.78 -36.98 23.43
N ALA A 588 -9.11 -38.26 23.62
CA ALA A 588 -10.19 -38.67 24.49
C ALA A 588 -9.87 -38.38 25.96
N THR A 589 -8.62 -38.51 26.37
CA THR A 589 -8.15 -38.14 27.73
C THR A 589 -8.05 -36.62 27.90
N ALA A 590 -7.72 -35.85 26.82
CA ALA A 590 -7.69 -34.37 26.85
C ALA A 590 -9.11 -33.77 26.91
N ARG A 591 -10.12 -34.37 26.27
CA ARG A 591 -11.51 -33.91 26.39
C ARG A 591 -12.08 -34.06 27.82
N VAL A 592 -11.70 -35.10 28.55
CA VAL A 592 -12.09 -35.29 29.94
C VAL A 592 -11.42 -34.26 30.87
N ALA A 593 -10.23 -33.79 30.55
CA ALA A 593 -9.53 -32.72 31.29
C ALA A 593 -10.11 -31.31 31.01
N ALA A 594 -10.59 -31.06 29.79
CA ALA A 594 -11.19 -29.77 29.40
C ALA A 594 -12.58 -29.51 30.02
N ASP A 595 -13.26 -30.53 30.47
CA ASP A 595 -14.57 -30.47 31.17
C ASP A 595 -14.46 -30.43 32.70
N SER A 596 -13.24 -30.32 33.25
CA SER A 596 -13.05 -30.18 34.68
C SER A 596 -13.64 -28.87 35.21
N VAL A 597 -14.24 -28.88 36.41
CA VAL A 597 -14.78 -27.66 37.08
C VAL A 597 -13.73 -26.56 37.17
N ALA A 598 -12.45 -26.93 37.36
CA ALA A 598 -11.32 -26.01 37.40
C ALA A 598 -11.03 -25.30 36.02
N ALA A 599 -11.28 -25.97 34.90
CA ALA A 599 -11.12 -25.41 33.58
C ALA A 599 -12.22 -24.42 33.18
N ARG A 600 -13.40 -24.57 33.77
CA ARG A 600 -14.54 -23.64 33.61
C ARG A 600 -14.40 -22.39 34.46
N SER A 601 -13.74 -22.47 35.64
CA SER A 601 -13.55 -21.32 36.53
C SER A 601 -12.46 -20.34 36.06
N ARG A 602 -11.53 -20.77 35.20
CA ARG A 602 -10.40 -19.98 34.72
C ARG A 602 -10.32 -19.96 33.17
N PRO A 603 -11.13 -19.15 32.51
CA PRO A 603 -11.17 -19.08 31.03
C PRO A 603 -9.87 -18.60 30.38
N VAL A 604 -9.03 -17.82 31.08
CA VAL A 604 -7.73 -17.35 30.59
C VAL A 604 -6.65 -17.61 31.62
N GLU A 605 -5.58 -18.26 31.18
CA GLU A 605 -4.36 -18.42 31.95
C GLU A 605 -3.15 -18.18 31.07
N ILE A 606 -2.33 -17.21 31.42
CA ILE A 606 -1.08 -16.84 30.75
C ILE A 606 0.06 -17.07 31.73
N ARG A 607 1.12 -17.78 31.30
CA ARG A 607 2.29 -18.11 32.14
C ARG A 607 3.60 -17.82 31.41
N GLY A 608 4.40 -16.91 31.96
CA GLY A 608 5.72 -16.55 31.48
C GLY A 608 5.76 -16.09 30.03
N LEU A 609 4.65 -15.51 29.49
CA LEU A 609 4.48 -15.19 28.10
C LEU A 609 5.48 -14.13 27.66
N THR A 610 6.30 -14.44 26.65
CA THR A 610 7.39 -13.57 26.21
C THR A 610 7.37 -13.42 24.69
N LYS A 611 7.58 -12.18 24.19
CA LYS A 611 7.68 -11.88 22.77
C LYS A 611 8.68 -10.76 22.50
N ALA A 612 9.57 -10.99 21.50
CA ALA A 612 10.50 -10.00 21.01
C ALA A 612 10.34 -9.79 19.49
N TYR A 613 10.61 -8.59 19.01
CA TYR A 613 10.67 -8.23 17.60
C TYR A 613 11.98 -7.47 17.33
N GLY A 614 12.75 -7.94 16.37
CA GLY A 614 14.01 -7.29 15.98
C GLY A 614 15.01 -7.10 17.13
N GLY A 615 15.03 -8.05 18.09
CA GLY A 615 15.92 -7.98 19.27
C GLY A 615 15.37 -7.15 20.45
N ARG A 616 14.21 -6.50 20.30
CA ARG A 616 13.55 -5.76 21.38
C ARG A 616 12.42 -6.58 21.98
N THR A 617 12.47 -6.86 23.27
CA THR A 617 11.39 -7.54 24.00
C THR A 617 10.20 -6.59 24.16
N VAL A 618 9.03 -7.01 23.69
CA VAL A 618 7.77 -6.25 23.74
C VAL A 618 6.86 -6.78 24.86
N VAL A 619 6.89 -8.08 25.14
CA VAL A 619 6.23 -8.72 26.29
C VAL A 619 7.27 -9.60 26.97
N ASP A 620 7.45 -9.45 28.28
CA ASP A 620 8.49 -10.10 29.06
C ASP A 620 7.89 -10.82 30.28
N LYS A 621 7.83 -12.16 30.21
CA LYS A 621 7.40 -13.07 31.28
C LYS A 621 6.07 -12.68 31.92
N LEU A 622 5.07 -12.42 31.09
CA LEU A 622 3.74 -11.99 31.52
C LEU A 622 2.98 -13.18 32.11
N ASP A 623 2.45 -13.02 33.33
CA ASP A 623 1.58 -13.96 34.02
C ASP A 623 0.23 -13.29 34.33
N ILE A 624 -0.86 -13.87 33.81
CA ILE A 624 -2.24 -13.36 34.00
C ILE A 624 -3.19 -14.55 34.17
N THR A 625 -4.10 -14.43 35.13
CA THR A 625 -5.23 -15.34 35.26
C THR A 625 -6.52 -14.53 35.28
N VAL A 626 -7.51 -14.96 34.49
CA VAL A 626 -8.86 -14.39 34.47
C VAL A 626 -9.85 -15.46 34.91
N GLU A 627 -10.68 -15.10 35.83
CA GLU A 627 -11.73 -15.99 36.32
C GLU A 627 -13.06 -15.80 35.58
N SER A 628 -13.90 -16.82 35.62
CA SER A 628 -15.20 -16.79 34.93
C SER A 628 -16.09 -15.66 35.44
N GLY A 629 -16.70 -14.92 34.51
CA GLY A 629 -17.60 -13.80 34.81
C GLY A 629 -16.91 -12.48 35.16
N GLN A 630 -15.57 -12.43 35.23
CA GLN A 630 -14.83 -11.18 35.44
C GLN A 630 -14.86 -10.29 34.18
N VAL A 631 -14.89 -9.00 34.41
CA VAL A 631 -14.54 -7.97 33.41
C VAL A 631 -13.16 -7.45 33.78
N VAL A 632 -12.17 -7.85 33.01
CA VAL A 632 -10.76 -7.53 33.29
C VAL A 632 -10.24 -6.49 32.32
N GLY A 633 -9.73 -5.36 32.83
CA GLY A 633 -9.09 -4.29 32.08
C GLY A 633 -7.59 -4.50 32.00
N LEU A 634 -7.03 -4.66 30.81
CA LEU A 634 -5.59 -4.71 30.56
C LEU A 634 -5.08 -3.28 30.28
N LEU A 635 -4.46 -2.69 31.29
CA LEU A 635 -4.03 -1.29 31.31
C LEU A 635 -2.55 -1.11 31.02
N GLY A 636 -2.20 0.01 30.42
CA GLY A 636 -0.82 0.37 30.18
C GLY A 636 -0.68 1.46 29.11
N PRO A 637 0.42 2.22 29.11
CA PRO A 637 0.69 3.23 28.10
C PRO A 637 0.81 2.61 26.70
N ASN A 638 0.78 3.46 25.68
CA ASN A 638 1.01 3.00 24.30
C ASN A 638 2.40 2.35 24.19
N GLY A 639 2.45 1.17 23.57
CA GLY A 639 3.68 0.38 23.49
C GLY A 639 3.97 -0.51 24.71
N ALA A 640 3.08 -0.58 25.72
CA ALA A 640 3.24 -1.49 26.87
C ALA A 640 3.15 -2.99 26.55
N GLY A 641 2.74 -3.36 25.33
CA GLY A 641 2.64 -4.77 24.90
C GLY A 641 1.24 -5.35 24.94
N LYS A 642 0.21 -4.58 25.28
CA LYS A 642 -1.20 -5.03 25.45
C LYS A 642 -1.74 -5.80 24.24
N THR A 643 -1.79 -5.17 23.08
CA THR A 643 -2.25 -5.78 21.81
C THR A 643 -1.44 -7.01 21.43
N THR A 644 -0.12 -7.01 21.68
CA THR A 644 0.75 -8.16 21.40
C THR A 644 0.38 -9.34 22.33
N ALA A 645 0.12 -9.09 23.59
CA ALA A 645 -0.34 -10.11 24.54
C ALA A 645 -1.69 -10.71 24.12
N LEU A 646 -2.66 -9.87 23.71
CA LEU A 646 -3.97 -10.32 23.21
C LEU A 646 -3.83 -11.12 21.90
N ARG A 647 -2.97 -10.71 20.99
CA ARG A 647 -2.70 -11.48 19.75
C ARG A 647 -2.06 -12.84 20.03
N MET A 648 -1.19 -12.95 21.02
CA MET A 648 -0.62 -14.22 21.44
C MET A 648 -1.68 -15.11 22.12
N LEU A 649 -2.57 -14.51 22.92
CA LEU A 649 -3.68 -15.22 23.57
C LEU A 649 -4.68 -15.79 22.56
N LEU A 650 -4.83 -15.18 21.39
CA LEU A 650 -5.65 -15.68 20.29
C LEU A 650 -4.89 -16.59 19.31
N GLY A 651 -3.61 -16.85 19.55
CA GLY A 651 -2.80 -17.67 18.64
C GLY A 651 -2.47 -17.00 17.30
N LEU A 652 -2.70 -15.69 17.17
CA LEU A 652 -2.37 -14.90 15.99
C LEU A 652 -0.86 -14.61 15.89
N VAL A 653 -0.19 -14.60 17.05
CA VAL A 653 1.26 -14.44 17.16
C VAL A 653 1.77 -15.57 18.06
N LEU A 654 2.83 -16.25 17.65
CA LEU A 654 3.46 -17.27 18.48
C LEU A 654 4.38 -16.61 19.51
N PRO A 655 4.31 -16.99 20.80
CA PRO A 655 5.25 -16.55 21.80
C PRO A 655 6.66 -17.13 21.55
N ASP A 656 7.69 -16.41 22.01
CA ASP A 656 9.07 -16.90 21.97
C ASP A 656 9.42 -17.74 23.19
N ALA A 657 8.72 -17.50 24.34
CA ALA A 657 8.79 -18.32 25.54
C ALA A 657 7.48 -18.22 26.31
N GLY A 658 7.25 -19.16 27.23
CA GLY A 658 6.00 -19.25 27.99
C GLY A 658 4.84 -19.76 27.15
N GLY A 659 3.60 -19.52 27.63
CA GLY A 659 2.43 -19.95 26.91
C GLY A 659 1.12 -19.41 27.51
N SER A 660 0.03 -19.65 26.80
CA SER A 660 -1.31 -19.33 27.26
C SER A 660 -2.23 -20.53 27.10
N SER A 661 -3.24 -20.59 27.92
CA SER A 661 -4.35 -21.57 27.81
C SER A 661 -5.70 -20.86 27.87
N LEU A 662 -6.63 -21.35 27.09
CA LEU A 662 -8.03 -20.94 27.10
C LEU A 662 -8.86 -22.13 27.54
N PHE A 663 -9.67 -21.94 28.61
CA PHE A 663 -10.47 -23.00 29.20
C PHE A 663 -9.67 -24.28 29.51
N GLY A 664 -8.44 -24.10 30.02
CA GLY A 664 -7.51 -25.20 30.31
C GLY A 664 -6.84 -25.84 29.08
N THR A 665 -7.15 -25.39 27.89
CA THR A 665 -6.57 -25.89 26.64
C THR A 665 -5.44 -24.96 26.16
N PRO A 666 -4.21 -25.46 25.92
CA PRO A 666 -3.12 -24.64 25.39
C PRO A 666 -3.47 -23.99 24.05
N VAL A 667 -3.17 -22.70 23.93
CA VAL A 667 -3.48 -21.92 22.74
C VAL A 667 -2.43 -22.17 21.66
N ARG A 668 -2.92 -22.53 20.47
CA ARG A 668 -2.15 -22.64 19.22
C ARG A 668 -3.04 -22.17 18.08
N PRO A 669 -2.47 -21.77 16.93
CA PRO A 669 -3.28 -21.48 15.75
C PRO A 669 -4.26 -22.63 15.43
N GLY A 670 -5.56 -22.32 15.37
CA GLY A 670 -6.61 -23.32 15.14
C GLY A 670 -7.00 -24.16 16.39
N SER A 671 -6.62 -23.75 17.62
CA SER A 671 -7.06 -24.41 18.85
C SER A 671 -8.58 -24.47 18.96
N PRO A 672 -9.19 -25.63 19.27
CA PRO A 672 -10.66 -25.72 19.43
C PRO A 672 -11.23 -24.79 20.50
N ALA A 673 -10.45 -24.40 21.50
CA ALA A 673 -10.89 -23.44 22.52
C ALA A 673 -11.24 -22.07 21.94
N LEU A 674 -10.68 -21.68 20.77
CA LEU A 674 -10.96 -20.42 20.12
C LEU A 674 -12.40 -20.32 19.58
N SER A 675 -13.10 -21.44 19.37
CA SER A 675 -14.52 -21.44 18.97
C SER A 675 -15.45 -20.92 20.06
N ARG A 676 -14.98 -20.79 21.30
CA ARG A 676 -15.68 -20.26 22.46
C ARG A 676 -15.31 -18.80 22.77
N VAL A 677 -14.48 -18.20 21.93
CA VAL A 677 -13.93 -16.84 22.12
C VAL A 677 -14.43 -15.94 21.03
N GLY A 678 -15.10 -14.86 21.40
CA GLY A 678 -15.37 -13.71 20.54
C GLY A 678 -14.23 -12.71 20.67
N ALA A 679 -13.70 -12.20 19.56
CA ALA A 679 -12.60 -11.26 19.62
C ALA A 679 -12.77 -10.09 18.63
N PHE A 680 -12.38 -8.90 19.12
CA PHE A 680 -12.21 -7.71 18.32
C PHE A 680 -10.82 -7.11 18.60
N ILE A 681 -9.91 -7.24 17.64
CA ILE A 681 -8.52 -6.74 17.74
C ILE A 681 -8.22 -5.91 16.50
N GLU A 682 -7.85 -4.64 16.68
CA GLU A 682 -7.46 -3.65 15.69
C GLU A 682 -8.27 -3.62 14.38
N GLY A 683 -9.09 -2.57 14.24
CA GLY A 683 -9.71 -2.18 12.99
C GLY A 683 -10.93 -3.02 12.58
N THR A 684 -11.85 -2.40 11.87
CA THR A 684 -13.03 -3.05 11.31
C THR A 684 -12.75 -3.45 9.86
N GLY A 685 -12.39 -4.71 9.64
CA GLY A 685 -12.13 -5.27 8.30
C GLY A 685 -13.38 -5.57 7.49
N PHE A 686 -14.42 -4.72 7.57
CA PHE A 686 -15.68 -4.92 6.86
C PHE A 686 -15.57 -4.60 5.38
N VAL A 687 -16.32 -5.34 4.56
CA VAL A 687 -16.52 -5.04 3.15
C VAL A 687 -17.44 -3.81 3.03
N PRO A 688 -16.96 -2.64 2.55
CA PRO A 688 -17.69 -1.39 2.64
C PRO A 688 -19.01 -1.38 1.84
N GLN A 689 -19.07 -2.13 0.74
CA GLN A 689 -20.22 -2.23 -0.16
C GLN A 689 -21.32 -3.15 0.37
N ALA A 690 -20.96 -4.14 1.19
CA ALA A 690 -21.90 -5.06 1.82
C ALA A 690 -22.61 -4.38 3.00
N THR A 691 -23.82 -4.87 3.32
CA THR A 691 -24.55 -4.44 4.51
C THR A 691 -23.90 -4.94 5.78
N GLY A 692 -24.24 -4.36 6.94
CA GLY A 692 -23.76 -4.87 8.22
C GLY A 692 -24.12 -6.34 8.42
N ARG A 693 -25.36 -6.72 8.14
CA ARG A 693 -25.85 -8.10 8.22
C ARG A 693 -25.08 -9.04 7.29
N GLN A 694 -24.80 -8.61 6.06
CA GLN A 694 -24.02 -9.41 5.11
C GLN A 694 -22.58 -9.62 5.60
N ASN A 695 -21.92 -8.58 6.12
CA ASN A 695 -20.58 -8.71 6.68
C ASN A 695 -20.51 -9.71 7.84
N LEU A 696 -21.47 -9.67 8.75
CA LEU A 696 -21.56 -10.64 9.87
C LEU A 696 -21.76 -12.06 9.36
N ARG A 697 -22.61 -12.23 8.37
CA ARG A 697 -22.88 -13.52 7.76
C ARG A 697 -21.66 -14.09 7.05
N ASP A 698 -21.02 -13.29 6.22
CA ASP A 698 -19.82 -13.70 5.47
C ASP A 698 -18.68 -14.08 6.43
N PHE A 699 -18.51 -13.33 7.54
CA PHE A 699 -17.55 -13.64 8.58
C PHE A 699 -17.83 -14.99 9.23
N TRP A 700 -19.09 -15.25 9.64
CA TRP A 700 -19.46 -16.48 10.31
C TRP A 700 -19.36 -17.70 9.40
N GLU A 701 -19.89 -17.59 8.18
CA GLU A 701 -19.85 -18.66 7.18
C GLU A 701 -18.42 -18.95 6.68
N ALA A 702 -17.52 -17.96 6.70
CA ALA A 702 -16.09 -18.18 6.43
C ALA A 702 -15.42 -19.11 7.46
N GLY A 703 -15.97 -19.17 8.69
CA GLY A 703 -15.59 -20.16 9.70
C GLY A 703 -16.12 -21.58 9.44
N GLY A 704 -16.87 -21.80 8.36
CA GLY A 704 -17.48 -23.08 8.03
C GLY A 704 -18.73 -23.42 8.85
N LEU A 705 -19.32 -22.45 9.54
CA LEU A 705 -20.48 -22.63 10.41
C LEU A 705 -21.77 -22.14 9.72
N PRO A 706 -22.90 -22.87 9.86
CA PRO A 706 -24.19 -22.44 9.31
C PRO A 706 -24.67 -21.15 9.98
N TRP A 707 -25.19 -20.19 9.21
CA TRP A 707 -25.71 -18.91 9.73
C TRP A 707 -26.76 -19.07 10.84
N ALA A 708 -27.57 -20.13 10.79
CA ALA A 708 -28.57 -20.41 11.83
C ALA A 708 -27.98 -20.62 13.22
N GLN A 709 -26.69 -20.93 13.34
CA GLN A 709 -25.98 -21.10 14.62
C GLN A 709 -25.26 -19.83 15.08
N ALA A 710 -25.38 -18.73 14.32
CA ALA A 710 -24.69 -17.47 14.63
C ALA A 710 -25.32 -16.69 15.79
N HIS A 711 -26.54 -16.98 16.20
CA HIS A 711 -27.32 -16.23 17.22
C HIS A 711 -27.30 -14.72 16.91
N SER A 712 -27.34 -14.37 15.61
CA SER A 712 -27.08 -13.01 15.12
C SER A 712 -28.05 -11.96 15.62
N GLU A 713 -29.32 -12.31 15.86
CA GLU A 713 -30.30 -11.35 16.37
C GLU A 713 -30.00 -10.91 17.80
N ALA A 714 -29.50 -11.83 18.65
CA ALA A 714 -29.05 -11.51 20.01
C ALA A 714 -27.82 -10.59 19.99
N ALA A 715 -26.84 -10.86 19.10
CA ALA A 715 -25.64 -10.03 18.91
C ALA A 715 -25.99 -8.63 18.39
N LEU A 716 -26.90 -8.54 17.41
CA LEU A 716 -27.35 -7.27 16.83
C LEU A 716 -28.19 -6.44 17.79
N ALA A 717 -29.03 -7.08 18.62
CA ALA A 717 -29.82 -6.39 19.65
C ALA A 717 -28.92 -5.69 20.66
N VAL A 718 -27.85 -6.36 21.12
CA VAL A 718 -26.86 -5.76 22.02
C VAL A 718 -26.08 -4.62 21.35
N ALA A 719 -25.73 -4.74 20.07
CA ALA A 719 -25.03 -3.69 19.33
C ALA A 719 -25.90 -2.45 19.05
N GLY A 720 -27.22 -2.56 19.13
CA GLY A 720 -28.14 -1.43 19.01
C GLY A 720 -28.09 -0.70 17.67
N LEU A 721 -27.88 -1.43 16.56
CA LEU A 721 -27.77 -0.82 15.21
C LEU A 721 -29.15 -0.62 14.55
N GLY A 722 -30.20 -1.32 15.02
CA GLY A 722 -31.55 -1.24 14.42
C GLY A 722 -31.51 -1.51 12.90
N ASP A 723 -32.34 -0.79 12.15
CA ASP A 723 -32.46 -0.92 10.69
C ASP A 723 -31.18 -0.53 9.93
N ALA A 724 -30.25 0.14 10.61
CA ALA A 724 -28.98 0.51 9.99
C ALA A 724 -28.12 -0.71 9.62
N VAL A 725 -28.38 -1.88 10.24
CA VAL A 725 -27.65 -3.12 9.92
C VAL A 725 -27.81 -3.54 8.45
N ASP A 726 -28.92 -3.17 7.83
CA ASP A 726 -29.22 -3.52 6.43
C ASP A 726 -28.77 -2.44 5.42
N ARG A 727 -28.06 -1.41 5.88
CA ARG A 727 -27.38 -0.41 5.05
C ARG A 727 -25.93 -0.82 4.75
N PRO A 728 -25.36 -0.40 3.60
CA PRO A 728 -23.94 -0.62 3.31
C PRO A 728 -23.01 0.01 4.36
N VAL A 729 -21.98 -0.74 4.80
CA VAL A 729 -21.07 -0.32 5.88
C VAL A 729 -20.30 0.96 5.52
N ARG A 730 -20.10 1.27 4.23
CA ARG A 730 -19.52 2.56 3.80
C ARG A 730 -20.30 3.79 4.28
N THR A 731 -21.57 3.63 4.61
CA THR A 731 -22.44 4.71 5.12
C THR A 731 -22.42 4.82 6.65
N TYR A 732 -21.67 3.96 7.33
CA TYR A 732 -21.61 3.93 8.79
C TYR A 732 -20.66 4.99 9.34
N SER A 733 -21.05 5.61 10.46
CA SER A 733 -20.12 6.36 11.29
C SER A 733 -19.07 5.40 11.90
N GLN A 734 -18.01 5.94 12.47
CA GLN A 734 -17.00 5.13 13.18
C GLN A 734 -17.63 4.34 14.31
N GLY A 735 -18.49 4.97 15.12
CA GLY A 735 -19.19 4.29 16.22
C GLY A 735 -20.13 3.18 15.74
N MET A 736 -20.80 3.34 14.60
CA MET A 736 -21.62 2.27 14.04
C MET A 736 -20.76 1.07 13.59
N ARG A 737 -19.59 1.32 13.00
CA ARG A 737 -18.64 0.26 12.63
C ARG A 737 -18.11 -0.46 13.87
N GLN A 738 -17.81 0.27 14.94
CA GLN A 738 -17.38 -0.30 16.22
C GLN A 738 -18.45 -1.21 16.81
N ARG A 739 -19.71 -0.76 16.85
CA ARG A 739 -20.84 -1.56 17.34
C ARG A 739 -21.12 -2.80 16.48
N LEU A 740 -20.94 -2.71 15.17
CA LEU A 740 -20.99 -3.88 14.29
C LEU A 740 -19.86 -4.88 14.60
N ALA A 741 -18.66 -4.39 14.92
CA ALA A 741 -17.54 -5.25 15.33
C ALA A 741 -17.77 -5.92 16.69
N LEU A 742 -18.42 -5.22 17.61
CA LEU A 742 -18.90 -5.85 18.87
C LEU A 742 -19.92 -6.94 18.59
N ALA A 743 -20.91 -6.69 17.70
CA ALA A 743 -21.85 -7.72 17.27
C ALA A 743 -21.13 -8.93 16.65
N GLN A 744 -20.11 -8.69 15.82
CA GLN A 744 -19.30 -9.76 15.25
C GLN A 744 -18.58 -10.59 16.31
N ALA A 745 -18.02 -9.95 17.33
CA ALA A 745 -17.38 -10.65 18.45
C ALA A 745 -18.36 -11.46 19.31
N MET A 746 -19.65 -11.14 19.25
CA MET A 746 -20.70 -11.81 20.02
C MET A 746 -21.42 -12.93 19.27
N LEU A 747 -21.12 -13.14 18.00
CA LEU A 747 -21.73 -14.24 17.23
C LEU A 747 -21.43 -15.59 17.90
N GLY A 748 -22.45 -16.43 17.98
CA GLY A 748 -22.31 -17.78 18.55
C GLY A 748 -22.30 -17.81 20.07
N GLU A 749 -22.61 -16.71 20.78
CA GLU A 749 -22.67 -16.61 22.24
C GLU A 749 -21.38 -17.12 22.94
N PRO A 750 -20.24 -16.41 22.73
CA PRO A 750 -18.95 -16.84 23.27
C PRO A 750 -18.92 -16.79 24.80
N ASP A 751 -18.19 -17.72 25.43
CA ASP A 751 -17.95 -17.74 26.89
C ASP A 751 -16.93 -16.67 27.33
N LEU A 752 -16.07 -16.23 26.41
CA LEU A 752 -15.05 -15.18 26.60
C LEU A 752 -15.08 -14.19 25.43
N VAL A 753 -15.10 -12.90 25.75
CA VAL A 753 -14.98 -11.82 24.76
C VAL A 753 -13.71 -11.03 25.01
N ILE A 754 -12.89 -10.87 23.97
CA ILE A 754 -11.62 -10.13 24.00
C ILE A 754 -11.76 -8.88 23.13
N LEU A 755 -11.56 -7.69 23.71
CA LEU A 755 -11.73 -6.39 23.05
C LEU A 755 -10.46 -5.56 23.16
N ASP A 756 -9.88 -5.18 22.04
CA ASP A 756 -8.70 -4.30 22.01
C ASP A 756 -9.13 -2.86 21.71
N GLU A 757 -8.96 -1.97 22.70
CA GLU A 757 -9.30 -0.54 22.64
C GLU A 757 -10.74 -0.27 22.13
N PRO A 758 -11.80 -0.86 22.73
CA PRO A 758 -13.15 -0.83 22.16
C PRO A 758 -13.79 0.57 22.12
N THR A 759 -13.28 1.53 22.87
CA THR A 759 -13.78 2.91 22.96
C THR A 759 -12.92 3.92 22.17
N ASN A 760 -11.84 3.48 21.54
CA ASN A 760 -10.91 4.39 20.87
C ASN A 760 -11.56 5.10 19.69
N GLY A 761 -11.46 6.45 19.68
CA GLY A 761 -12.00 7.30 18.61
C GLY A 761 -13.53 7.44 18.59
N LEU A 762 -14.20 7.11 19.68
CA LEU A 762 -15.62 7.31 19.86
C LEU A 762 -15.91 8.64 20.60
N ASP A 763 -17.07 9.22 20.32
CA ASP A 763 -17.58 10.36 21.08
C ASP A 763 -18.21 9.92 22.42
N PRO A 764 -18.38 10.82 23.42
CA PRO A 764 -18.87 10.46 24.74
C PRO A 764 -20.20 9.69 24.74
N PRO A 765 -21.23 10.02 23.95
CA PRO A 765 -22.46 9.22 23.89
C PRO A 765 -22.23 7.78 23.41
N GLN A 766 -21.31 7.57 22.46
CA GLN A 766 -20.99 6.24 21.93
C GLN A 766 -20.20 5.41 22.95
N ILE A 767 -19.34 6.05 23.73
CA ILE A 767 -18.60 5.40 24.83
C ILE A 767 -19.59 4.85 25.87
N VAL A 768 -20.61 5.61 26.26
CA VAL A 768 -21.66 5.18 27.20
C VAL A 768 -22.38 3.93 26.68
N GLU A 769 -22.62 3.88 25.37
CA GLU A 769 -23.29 2.74 24.75
C GLU A 769 -22.39 1.48 24.74
N VAL A 770 -21.10 1.60 24.44
CA VAL A 770 -20.15 0.47 24.54
C VAL A 770 -20.07 -0.05 25.98
N ARG A 771 -20.03 0.83 26.98
CA ARG A 771 -20.06 0.45 28.38
C ARG A 771 -21.35 -0.33 28.77
N ARG A 772 -22.49 0.12 28.25
CA ARG A 772 -23.75 -0.62 28.45
C ARG A 772 -23.64 -2.03 27.91
N VAL A 773 -23.11 -2.19 26.69
CA VAL A 773 -22.90 -3.50 26.06
C VAL A 773 -22.01 -4.40 26.92
N ILE A 774 -20.87 -3.90 27.40
CA ILE A 774 -19.93 -4.69 28.23
C ILE A 774 -20.59 -5.11 29.56
N ARG A 775 -21.36 -4.23 30.21
CA ARG A 775 -22.08 -4.57 31.42
C ARG A 775 -23.17 -5.62 31.19
N GLU A 776 -23.89 -5.56 30.08
CA GLU A 776 -24.88 -6.59 29.72
C GLU A 776 -24.25 -7.95 29.46
N LEU A 777 -23.07 -8.01 28.85
CA LEU A 777 -22.29 -9.23 28.66
C LEU A 777 -21.91 -9.85 30.02
N SER A 778 -21.36 -9.03 30.91
CA SER A 778 -20.99 -9.47 32.28
C SER A 778 -22.19 -9.96 33.05
N ALA A 779 -23.32 -9.27 32.97
CA ALA A 779 -24.58 -9.65 33.64
C ALA A 779 -25.12 -11.02 33.16
N ARG A 780 -24.80 -11.42 31.92
CA ARG A 780 -25.10 -12.75 31.35
C ARG A 780 -24.09 -13.83 31.73
N GLY A 781 -23.04 -13.48 32.48
CA GLY A 781 -21.99 -14.41 32.91
C GLY A 781 -20.85 -14.57 31.88
N THR A 782 -20.84 -13.81 30.78
CA THR A 782 -19.74 -13.81 29.83
C THR A 782 -18.52 -13.15 30.44
N THR A 783 -17.36 -13.80 30.36
CA THR A 783 -16.09 -13.21 30.77
C THR A 783 -15.60 -12.20 29.72
N VAL A 784 -15.15 -11.04 30.17
CA VAL A 784 -14.66 -10.01 29.26
C VAL A 784 -13.23 -9.60 29.61
N LEU A 785 -12.34 -9.65 28.62
CA LEU A 785 -10.99 -9.11 28.72
C LEU A 785 -10.85 -7.95 27.72
N LEU A 786 -10.66 -6.74 28.22
CA LEU A 786 -10.51 -5.58 27.36
C LEU A 786 -9.17 -4.84 27.59
N SER A 787 -8.57 -4.31 26.53
CA SER A 787 -7.48 -3.35 26.67
C SER A 787 -8.02 -1.92 26.64
N SER A 788 -7.42 -1.05 27.40
CA SER A 788 -7.71 0.39 27.32
C SER A 788 -6.52 1.23 27.80
N HIS A 789 -6.43 2.43 27.30
CA HIS A 789 -5.59 3.50 27.84
C HIS A 789 -6.40 4.60 28.54
N LEU A 790 -7.74 4.50 28.50
CA LEU A 790 -8.67 5.43 29.14
C LEU A 790 -9.06 4.89 30.52
N LEU A 791 -8.34 5.32 31.55
CA LEU A 791 -8.46 4.78 32.92
C LEU A 791 -9.83 5.01 33.54
N ALA A 792 -10.43 6.19 33.31
CA ALA A 792 -11.78 6.51 33.77
C ALA A 792 -12.86 5.59 33.19
N GLU A 793 -12.62 5.01 31.99
CA GLU A 793 -13.53 4.06 31.38
C GLU A 793 -13.45 2.70 32.07
N VAL A 794 -12.22 2.27 32.34
CA VAL A 794 -11.96 1.00 33.02
C VAL A 794 -12.53 0.97 34.45
N GLU A 795 -12.36 2.08 35.17
CA GLU A 795 -12.92 2.23 36.52
C GLU A 795 -14.44 2.04 36.58
N GLN A 796 -15.12 2.44 35.49
CA GLN A 796 -16.59 2.34 35.43
C GLN A 796 -17.13 1.00 34.95
N VAL A 797 -16.30 0.17 34.28
CA VAL A 797 -16.77 -1.04 33.60
C VAL A 797 -16.12 -2.31 34.11
N CYS A 798 -14.85 -2.24 34.52
CA CYS A 798 -14.09 -3.43 34.92
C CYS A 798 -14.29 -3.79 36.40
N THR A 799 -14.27 -5.07 36.69
CA THR A 799 -14.21 -5.61 38.03
C THR A 799 -12.80 -5.76 38.54
N HIS A 800 -11.88 -6.08 37.60
CA HIS A 800 -10.47 -6.32 37.86
C HIS A 800 -9.62 -5.59 36.83
N VAL A 801 -8.38 -5.31 37.19
CA VAL A 801 -7.39 -4.69 36.31
C VAL A 801 -6.07 -5.44 36.35
N VAL A 802 -5.40 -5.43 35.23
CA VAL A 802 -4.03 -5.90 35.03
C VAL A 802 -3.24 -4.74 34.46
N VAL A 803 -2.29 -4.21 35.21
CA VAL A 803 -1.47 -3.07 34.82
C VAL A 803 -0.16 -3.55 34.20
N MET A 804 0.13 -3.10 32.99
CA MET A 804 1.35 -3.42 32.24
C MET A 804 2.18 -2.17 31.96
N ALA A 805 3.47 -2.27 32.16
CA ALA A 805 4.43 -1.25 31.74
C ALA A 805 5.67 -1.91 31.14
N ARG A 806 6.15 -1.38 30.01
CA ARG A 806 7.38 -1.85 29.30
C ARG A 806 7.41 -3.38 29.09
N GLY A 807 6.25 -3.94 28.76
CA GLY A 807 6.09 -5.38 28.49
C GLY A 807 5.95 -6.29 29.71
N LYS A 808 5.95 -5.75 30.92
CA LYS A 808 5.87 -6.50 32.19
C LYS A 808 4.57 -6.24 32.93
N LEU A 809 4.14 -7.22 33.72
CA LEU A 809 3.10 -7.05 34.73
C LEU A 809 3.63 -6.16 35.86
N VAL A 810 2.88 -5.10 36.18
CA VAL A 810 3.16 -4.23 37.34
C VAL A 810 2.32 -4.65 38.52
N THR A 811 1.01 -4.76 38.35
CA THR A 811 0.08 -5.22 39.39
C THR A 811 -1.19 -5.82 38.78
N THR A 812 -1.91 -6.59 39.56
CA THR A 812 -3.23 -7.14 39.23
C THR A 812 -4.08 -7.21 40.48
N GLY A 813 -5.36 -6.95 40.35
CA GLY A 813 -6.31 -6.97 41.45
C GLY A 813 -7.67 -6.43 41.05
N THR A 814 -8.58 -6.31 42.02
CA THR A 814 -9.83 -5.58 41.80
C THR A 814 -9.54 -4.09 41.57
N VAL A 815 -10.46 -3.41 40.90
CA VAL A 815 -10.33 -1.95 40.67
C VAL A 815 -10.17 -1.22 42.01
N ALA A 816 -10.91 -1.59 43.04
CA ALA A 816 -10.87 -1.03 44.39
C ALA A 816 -9.50 -1.24 45.07
N GLU A 817 -8.94 -2.45 45.00
CA GLU A 817 -7.60 -2.75 45.54
C GLU A 817 -6.50 -1.94 44.89
N VAL A 818 -6.54 -1.76 43.54
CA VAL A 818 -5.52 -1.01 42.80
C VAL A 818 -5.64 0.50 43.04
N ILE A 819 -6.85 1.02 43.22
CA ILE A 819 -7.09 2.44 43.58
C ILE A 819 -6.68 2.68 45.03
N GLY A 820 -6.73 1.69 45.88
CA GLY A 820 -6.58 1.86 47.35
C GLY A 820 -7.72 2.67 47.95
N ALA A 821 -8.93 2.43 47.50
CA ALA A 821 -10.11 3.29 47.65
C ALA A 821 -10.58 3.48 49.12
N ASP A 822 -10.09 2.68 50.06
CA ASP A 822 -10.55 2.75 51.45
C ASP A 822 -9.63 3.51 52.40
N ARG A 823 -8.53 4.08 51.91
CA ARG A 823 -7.54 4.76 52.78
C ARG A 823 -7.60 6.27 52.82
N ALA A 824 -8.10 6.93 51.76
CA ALA A 824 -8.18 8.40 51.73
C ALA A 824 -9.49 8.89 51.13
N VAL A 825 -10.21 9.71 51.90
CA VAL A 825 -11.50 10.30 51.52
C VAL A 825 -11.34 11.81 51.42
N HIS A 826 -11.72 12.38 50.28
CA HIS A 826 -11.84 13.81 50.09
C HIS A 826 -13.28 14.23 50.47
N VAL A 827 -13.39 15.04 51.49
CA VAL A 827 -14.66 15.59 51.96
C VAL A 827 -14.79 17.02 51.53
N GLU A 828 -15.68 17.29 50.58
CA GLU A 828 -16.00 18.66 50.16
C GLU A 828 -16.91 19.36 51.16
N LEU A 829 -16.50 20.55 51.55
CA LEU A 829 -17.19 21.36 52.54
C LEU A 829 -17.50 22.75 51.97
N PRO A 830 -18.68 23.31 52.28
CA PRO A 830 -18.95 24.72 52.02
C PRO A 830 -17.93 25.62 52.77
N THR A 831 -17.59 26.76 52.21
CA THR A 831 -16.67 27.74 52.79
C THR A 831 -17.04 28.08 54.25
N GLY A 832 -16.09 27.83 55.17
CA GLY A 832 -16.25 28.20 56.62
C GLY A 832 -16.27 27.02 57.59
N ASP A 833 -16.55 25.79 57.17
CA ASP A 833 -16.71 24.65 58.06
C ASP A 833 -15.45 23.76 58.22
N ALA A 834 -14.38 24.07 57.51
CA ALA A 834 -13.20 23.20 57.39
C ALA A 834 -12.45 22.94 58.72
N GLN A 835 -12.29 23.97 59.61
CA GLN A 835 -11.62 23.78 60.86
C GLN A 835 -12.44 22.92 61.86
N ARG A 836 -13.75 23.11 61.86
CA ARG A 836 -14.66 22.31 62.68
C ARG A 836 -14.74 20.86 62.19
N ALA A 837 -14.85 20.71 60.88
CA ALA A 837 -14.83 19.40 60.25
C ALA A 837 -13.54 18.64 60.51
N ALA A 838 -12.39 19.32 60.46
CA ALA A 838 -11.10 18.67 60.77
C ALA A 838 -10.98 18.23 62.24
N ALA A 839 -11.57 19.00 63.18
CA ALA A 839 -11.56 18.61 64.57
C ALA A 839 -12.43 17.36 64.81
N VAL A 840 -13.61 17.31 64.24
CA VAL A 840 -14.55 16.17 64.33
C VAL A 840 -13.97 14.93 63.62
N ALA A 841 -13.38 15.10 62.41
CA ALA A 841 -12.79 14.01 61.67
C ALA A 841 -11.67 13.30 62.45
N ARG A 842 -10.85 14.04 63.20
CA ARG A 842 -9.77 13.46 64.05
C ARG A 842 -10.26 12.65 65.22
N GLU A 843 -11.52 12.85 65.65
CA GLU A 843 -12.10 12.08 66.76
C GLU A 843 -12.80 10.81 66.30
N VAL A 844 -12.92 10.59 64.95
CA VAL A 844 -13.53 9.37 64.40
C VAL A 844 -12.55 8.21 64.58
N PRO A 845 -12.95 7.09 65.23
CA PRO A 845 -12.03 5.94 65.36
C PRO A 845 -11.60 5.43 64.02
N GLY A 846 -10.28 5.20 63.83
CA GLY A 846 -9.70 4.71 62.58
C GLY A 846 -9.32 5.80 61.60
N VAL A 847 -9.44 7.08 61.92
CA VAL A 847 -8.84 8.19 61.18
C VAL A 847 -7.38 8.31 61.56
N THR A 848 -6.48 8.20 60.56
CA THR A 848 -5.02 8.25 60.75
C THR A 848 -4.43 9.64 60.46
N SER A 849 -4.99 10.35 59.51
CA SER A 849 -4.59 11.74 59.21
C SER A 849 -5.77 12.57 58.71
N VAL A 850 -5.69 13.88 58.92
CA VAL A 850 -6.68 14.89 58.41
C VAL A 850 -5.90 16.10 57.91
N GLU A 851 -5.89 16.29 56.60
CA GLU A 851 -5.24 17.40 55.97
C GLU A 851 -6.23 18.40 55.36
N PRO A 852 -6.00 19.70 55.48
CA PRO A 852 -6.87 20.70 54.83
C PRO A 852 -6.63 20.70 53.33
N ASP A 853 -7.70 20.82 52.55
CA ASP A 853 -7.73 20.95 51.11
C ASP A 853 -8.46 22.25 50.72
N PRO A 854 -8.14 22.93 49.59
CA PRO A 854 -8.79 24.17 49.18
C PRO A 854 -10.31 24.09 49.09
N THR A 855 -10.88 22.90 48.92
CA THR A 855 -12.31 22.64 48.75
C THR A 855 -12.92 21.89 49.97
N GLY A 856 -12.12 21.52 50.95
CA GLY A 856 -12.58 20.76 52.07
C GLY A 856 -11.47 20.13 52.92
N LEU A 857 -11.56 18.80 53.15
CA LEU A 857 -10.59 18.01 53.91
C LEU A 857 -10.24 16.73 53.17
N VAL A 858 -9.02 16.29 53.35
CA VAL A 858 -8.59 14.95 53.02
C VAL A 858 -8.40 14.17 54.34
N VAL A 859 -9.06 13.06 54.46
CA VAL A 859 -9.08 12.21 55.66
C VAL A 859 -8.54 10.82 55.25
N GLU A 860 -7.49 10.37 55.91
CA GLU A 860 -7.00 9.00 55.77
C GLU A 860 -7.63 8.08 56.81
N LEU A 861 -8.13 6.93 56.33
CA LEU A 861 -8.78 5.92 57.15
C LEU A 861 -7.91 4.66 57.25
N ASP A 862 -7.87 4.02 58.38
CA ASP A 862 -7.27 2.72 58.62
C ASP A 862 -8.29 1.64 58.32
N ALA A 863 -8.16 0.96 57.18
CA ALA A 863 -9.06 -0.13 56.80
C ALA A 863 -9.01 -1.33 57.77
N ASP A 864 -7.89 -1.52 58.47
CA ASP A 864 -7.72 -2.60 59.44
C ASP A 864 -8.39 -2.28 60.80
N ALA A 865 -8.73 -1.02 61.07
CA ALA A 865 -9.44 -0.56 62.26
C ALA A 865 -10.99 -0.55 62.08
N GLY A 866 -11.46 -0.94 60.91
CA GLY A 866 -12.93 -1.07 60.65
C GLY A 866 -13.66 0.28 60.44
N ALA A 867 -12.93 1.36 60.24
CA ALA A 867 -13.51 2.66 59.91
C ALA A 867 -13.81 2.76 58.44
N ASP A 868 -15.02 3.19 58.07
CA ASP A 868 -15.40 3.39 56.69
C ASP A 868 -15.80 4.87 56.43
N ARG A 869 -15.98 5.17 55.17
CA ARG A 869 -16.40 6.51 54.71
C ARG A 869 -17.77 6.90 55.25
N ALA A 870 -18.66 5.94 55.46
CA ALA A 870 -20.00 6.21 55.95
C ALA A 870 -19.96 6.68 57.40
N ASP A 871 -19.11 6.09 58.23
CA ASP A 871 -18.88 6.47 59.60
C ASP A 871 -18.29 7.88 59.74
N LEU A 872 -17.34 8.21 58.90
CA LEU A 872 -16.78 9.58 58.80
C LEU A 872 -17.86 10.59 58.44
N VAL A 873 -18.64 10.33 57.41
CA VAL A 873 -19.70 11.25 56.96
C VAL A 873 -20.80 11.38 58.06
N ALA A 874 -21.19 10.24 58.71
CA ALA A 874 -22.16 10.26 59.79
C ALA A 874 -21.69 11.09 60.99
N ALA A 875 -20.42 10.99 61.35
CA ALA A 875 -19.84 11.76 62.46
C ALA A 875 -19.81 13.28 62.11
N LEU A 876 -19.40 13.64 60.89
CA LEU A 876 -19.36 15.03 60.41
C LEU A 876 -20.78 15.65 60.40
N VAL A 877 -21.74 14.97 59.83
CA VAL A 877 -23.14 15.40 59.77
C VAL A 877 -23.75 15.43 61.14
N GLY A 878 -23.49 14.43 62.02
CA GLY A 878 -23.93 14.42 63.39
C GLY A 878 -23.41 15.58 64.24
N ALA A 879 -22.21 16.06 63.96
CA ALA A 879 -21.63 17.26 64.56
C ALA A 879 -22.10 18.58 63.94
N GLY A 880 -23.06 18.53 62.99
CA GLY A 880 -23.65 19.71 62.34
C GLY A 880 -22.73 20.31 61.28
N VAL A 881 -21.77 19.57 60.73
CA VAL A 881 -20.93 19.97 59.60
C VAL A 881 -21.70 19.66 58.30
N ARG A 882 -21.78 20.63 57.41
CA ARG A 882 -22.42 20.43 56.10
C ARG A 882 -21.42 19.79 55.15
N VAL A 883 -21.66 18.60 54.73
CA VAL A 883 -20.87 17.85 53.77
C VAL A 883 -21.51 17.96 52.37
N SER A 884 -20.80 18.52 51.41
CA SER A 884 -21.28 18.66 50.01
C SER A 884 -21.09 17.35 49.26
N ALA A 885 -19.93 16.73 49.43
CA ALA A 885 -19.59 15.45 48.87
C ALA A 885 -18.52 14.73 49.73
N ALA A 886 -18.47 13.41 49.67
CA ALA A 886 -17.42 12.62 50.24
C ALA A 886 -16.98 11.57 49.22
N THR A 887 -15.86 11.83 48.52
CA THR A 887 -15.39 11.01 47.44
C THR A 887 -14.03 10.38 47.78
N PRO A 888 -13.69 9.21 47.24
CA PRO A 888 -12.32 8.68 47.35
C PRO A 888 -11.32 9.69 46.76
N ARG A 889 -10.19 9.90 47.42
CA ARG A 889 -9.20 10.89 46.98
C ARG A 889 -8.46 10.46 45.73
N ARG A 890 -8.31 9.15 45.45
CA ARG A 890 -7.56 8.63 44.33
C ARG A 890 -8.50 8.10 43.25
N ALA A 891 -8.37 8.61 42.03
CA ALA A 891 -8.90 7.97 40.83
C ALA A 891 -7.88 6.93 40.33
N LEU A 892 -8.35 5.95 39.56
CA LEU A 892 -7.48 4.92 38.94
C LEU A 892 -6.31 5.54 38.15
N GLU A 893 -6.49 6.74 37.63
CA GLU A 893 -5.47 7.48 36.90
C GLU A 893 -4.26 7.86 37.76
N GLN A 894 -4.49 8.34 38.97
CA GLN A 894 -3.42 8.69 39.91
C GLN A 894 -2.67 7.44 40.41
N ALA A 895 -3.43 6.39 40.81
CA ALA A 895 -2.84 5.12 41.21
C ALA A 895 -2.00 4.49 40.07
N PHE A 896 -2.48 4.58 38.83
CA PHE A 896 -1.76 4.09 37.66
C PHE A 896 -0.46 4.84 37.39
N LEU A 897 -0.45 6.19 37.49
CA LEU A 897 0.75 7.00 37.27
C LEU A 897 1.84 6.70 38.32
N GLU A 898 1.47 6.50 39.58
CA GLU A 898 2.41 6.11 40.64
C GLU A 898 2.99 4.71 40.36
N LEU A 899 2.16 3.72 40.11
CA LEU A 899 2.58 2.34 39.80
C LEU A 899 3.51 2.23 38.58
N VAL A 900 3.30 3.07 37.57
CA VAL A 900 4.13 3.08 36.36
C VAL A 900 5.42 3.85 36.58
N SER A 901 5.45 4.87 37.48
CA SER A 901 6.64 5.65 37.85
C SER A 901 7.53 4.87 38.80
N ASP A 902 6.96 4.22 39.83
CA ASP A 902 7.70 3.42 40.81
C ASP A 902 8.28 2.12 40.24
N GLY A 903 7.67 1.53 39.28
CA GLY A 903 8.19 0.36 38.53
C GLY A 903 9.50 0.66 37.75
N GLY A 904 9.99 1.91 37.76
CA GLY A 904 11.27 2.32 37.19
C GLY A 904 12.41 2.45 38.20
N ALA A 905 12.16 2.40 39.54
CA ALA A 905 13.15 2.68 40.59
C ALA A 905 13.67 1.45 41.36
N GLY A 906 13.17 0.27 41.08
CA GLY A 906 13.57 -0.97 41.79
C GLY A 906 14.70 -1.73 41.08
N GLY A 907 15.97 -1.36 41.37
CA GLY A 907 17.08 -2.24 41.00
C GLY A 907 18.42 -1.55 40.76
N VAL A 908 19.03 -0.89 41.75
CA VAL A 908 20.46 -0.91 42.00
C VAL A 908 20.67 -0.41 43.43
N GLY A 909 20.94 -1.29 44.35
CA GLY A 909 21.53 -1.02 45.65
C GLY A 909 22.72 -1.93 45.84
N GLY A 910 23.91 -1.36 45.90
CA GLY A 910 25.06 -2.12 46.31
C GLY A 910 26.43 -1.58 45.88
N ALA A 911 27.09 -0.86 46.83
CA ALA A 911 28.53 -0.73 47.05
C ALA A 911 29.27 0.41 46.38
N ALA A 912 29.70 1.24 47.33
CA ALA A 912 30.66 2.32 47.37
C ALA A 912 31.99 2.16 46.63
N GLY A 913 32.56 3.28 46.22
CA GLY A 913 33.94 3.41 45.82
C GLY A 913 34.30 4.78 45.25
N SER A 914 34.75 5.65 46.16
CA SER A 914 35.42 6.93 46.05
C SER A 914 36.31 7.22 44.83
N GLY A 915 36.30 8.48 44.36
CA GLY A 915 37.38 9.03 43.54
C GLY A 915 36.98 10.37 42.89
N ALA A 916 37.50 11.46 43.47
CA ALA A 916 37.35 12.83 43.07
C ALA A 916 38.22 13.20 41.85
N GLU A 917 37.81 14.26 41.12
CA GLU A 917 38.54 15.46 40.63
C GLU A 917 37.78 15.98 39.42
N ALA A 918 37.19 17.11 39.41
CA ALA A 918 37.56 18.51 39.47
C ALA A 918 37.86 19.10 38.05
N ALA A 919 37.15 20.23 37.78
CA ALA A 919 37.45 21.36 36.90
C ALA A 919 37.25 21.16 35.38
N ASP A 920 36.76 22.06 34.58
CA ASP A 920 36.61 23.51 34.67
C ASP A 920 35.62 24.04 33.61
N ALA A 921 35.04 25.15 33.95
CA ALA A 921 34.32 26.24 33.34
C ALA A 921 34.26 26.45 31.82
N GLY A 922 33.14 27.05 31.40
CA GLY A 922 33.05 27.89 30.20
C GLY A 922 31.68 28.22 29.69
N ASP A 923 31.04 29.15 30.25
CA ASP A 923 30.13 30.22 29.79
C ASP A 923 29.38 30.13 28.41
N GLY A 924 28.09 30.48 28.44
CA GLY A 924 27.42 31.10 27.35
C GLY A 924 25.93 30.87 27.24
N GLU A 925 25.13 31.57 28.04
CA GLU A 925 23.70 31.90 27.82
C GLU A 925 23.52 33.03 26.75
N PRO A 926 22.32 33.43 26.29
CA PRO A 926 20.94 32.91 26.46
C PRO A 926 20.03 32.98 25.22
N GLY A 927 18.86 32.40 25.37
CA GLY A 927 17.62 33.02 24.88
C GLY A 927 16.96 32.61 23.60
N ALA A 928 15.82 31.96 23.72
CA ALA A 928 14.54 32.43 23.18
C ALA A 928 13.46 31.33 23.29
N THR A 929 12.43 31.64 24.04
CA THR A 929 11.12 31.03 24.12
C THR A 929 10.35 31.23 22.78
N PRO A 930 9.60 30.24 22.27
CA PRO A 930 8.54 30.52 21.30
C PRO A 930 7.16 30.58 21.99
N ALA A 931 6.43 31.60 21.62
CA ALA A 931 5.09 31.93 22.02
C ALA A 931 4.03 31.02 21.40
N GLU A 932 2.95 30.81 22.15
CA GLU A 932 1.66 30.31 21.68
C GLU A 932 1.04 31.18 20.59
N PRO A 933 0.23 30.61 19.66
CA PRO A 933 -0.70 31.44 18.90
C PRO A 933 -2.12 31.31 19.46
N ALA A 934 -2.69 32.50 19.64
CA ALA A 934 -4.03 32.75 20.10
C ALA A 934 -5.13 32.29 19.14
N VAL A 935 -6.23 31.88 19.75
CA VAL A 935 -7.55 31.66 19.14
C VAL A 935 -8.17 32.97 18.73
N VAL A 936 -8.63 33.11 17.48
CA VAL A 936 -9.65 34.08 17.06
C VAL A 936 -10.74 33.35 16.29
N GLY A 937 -11.92 33.37 16.86
CA GLY A 937 -13.15 32.94 16.19
C GLY A 937 -13.83 34.08 15.44
N ALA A 938 -14.64 33.68 14.41
CA ALA A 938 -15.86 34.37 13.94
C ALA A 938 -16.38 33.58 12.73
N SER A 939 -17.47 32.87 12.77
CA SER A 939 -18.89 33.26 12.63
C SER A 939 -19.33 33.80 11.26
N ARG A 940 -20.38 33.14 10.75
CA ARG A 940 -21.40 33.49 9.72
C ARG A 940 -21.09 33.11 8.28
N ALA A 941 -21.86 32.21 7.68
CA ALA A 941 -23.31 32.06 7.39
C ALA A 941 -23.67 32.52 5.95
N VAL A 942 -24.48 31.67 5.32
CA VAL A 942 -25.47 31.97 4.25
C VAL A 942 -25.02 31.88 2.80
N ARG A 943 -25.38 30.88 2.11
CA ARG A 943 -26.36 30.40 1.13
C ARG A 943 -25.83 29.28 0.30
#